data_b44251603482baacddb4f64367229fe9
#
_entry.id   b44251603482baacddb4f64367229fe9
#
_cell.length_a   1.000
_cell.length_b   1.000
_cell.length_c   1.000
_cell.angle_alpha   90.00
_cell.angle_beta   90.00
_cell.angle_gamma   90.00
#
_symmetry.space_group_name_H-M   'P 1'
#
loop_
_entity.id
_entity.type
_entity.pdbx_description
1 polymer ?
#
loop_
_entity_poly.entity_id
_entity_poly.type
_entity_poly.pdbx_seq_one_letter_code
_entity_poly.pdbx_strand_id
1 'polypeptide(L)'
;MIKNKKNNKKNSNKKNIQKRKKSASEISSGKEIMGLFLIVIGIVFFISLYSQKMGLIGTLIYKLFSVVAGSANFLIPLLLIFWGILYNIQATKYHMRRYIICSLVIFLCILVFLDGSKEMDMTLIERIIKSTEYLDITRSGGIIGAIFGFFSYKLLGSLGTYLVLGLIIVASIYFMLKVNIDQIIMFSEDIGEYFEDKKKDFKIKKAERKLKQEEKEKKKIERENLKKEKIELKKSEEEKAVEVENFGENLVIKDYSDENIEEESKEIINDENKNIEENNVSDSSLIDSEENVVDTIRDDIENKNKEEYIYTYPDIALLDRLKSKGGFSKDEVIEKGRIIENTMRNFGIESKVVAINRGPVITSYELKPAPGIKLSRIVGLSDNISMALASSDLRIEAPIPGKTVVGIEVPNKEKDAVGLKELIDSNEFKTINSDIPLTLGKDVEGNILISGMEDMPHLLIAGATGSGKSVCINSIITSIIYKSSPKDVKLMLIDPKVVELSVYNGIPHLLIDVVTNPKKAAFALNWAVDEMEKRYLAFAENHVRDLKGYNKKMVEEGREDEKLPKILIIVDELADLMMVASKEIEEYIARLAQKARAAGMHLILATQRPSVDVITGTIKANIPSRIAFAVASSVDSRTILDMSGAEKLLGKGDMLFYPSKYPKPKRIQGAFIGDNEVERVVDFVKNNNETKNHVESKIEQAIKDKKVKIDNEKDPLFKDAVELVINDEQASISYIQRKLKVGYSRAGRIVDQMEEMGIIGPHEGSKPRKLLKTKEEIDIILGDEDE
;
A
#
# COMPACT_ATOMS: atom_id res chain seq x y z
N MET A 1 -7.46 59.57 -0.34
CA MET A 1 -8.02 58.96 -1.55
C MET A 1 -7.36 57.64 -2.02
N ILE A 2 -6.24 57.22 -1.40
CA ILE A 2 -5.48 56.01 -1.84
C ILE A 2 -5.99 54.68 -1.22
N LYS A 3 -6.64 54.73 -0.03
CA LYS A 3 -7.21 53.54 0.63
C LYS A 3 -8.45 52.93 -0.08
N ASN A 4 -9.25 53.74 -0.76
CA ASN A 4 -10.48 53.29 -1.43
C ASN A 4 -10.24 52.60 -2.81
N LYS A 5 -9.09 52.84 -3.46
CA LYS A 5 -8.75 52.17 -4.72
C LYS A 5 -8.24 50.73 -4.54
N LYS A 6 -7.64 50.39 -3.38
CA LYS A 6 -7.19 49.01 -3.08
C LYS A 6 -8.34 48.05 -2.71
N ASN A 7 -9.37 48.57 -2.06
CA ASN A 7 -10.54 47.72 -1.70
C ASN A 7 -11.43 47.43 -2.90
N ASN A 8 -11.55 48.33 -3.90
CA ASN A 8 -12.33 48.06 -5.12
C ASN A 8 -11.64 47.04 -6.03
N LYS A 9 -10.28 46.99 -6.08
CA LYS A 9 -9.55 45.96 -6.85
C LYS A 9 -9.62 44.58 -6.21
N LYS A 10 -9.67 44.46 -4.88
CA LYS A 10 -9.86 43.18 -4.17
C LYS A 10 -11.27 42.62 -4.34
N ASN A 11 -12.31 43.48 -4.39
CA ASN A 11 -13.68 43.05 -4.61
C ASN A 11 -13.98 42.66 -6.07
N SER A 12 -13.33 43.35 -7.05
CA SER A 12 -13.47 42.93 -8.47
C SER A 12 -12.78 41.62 -8.75
N ASN A 13 -11.63 41.31 -8.15
CA ASN A 13 -10.98 40.00 -8.30
C ASN A 13 -11.73 38.88 -7.59
N LYS A 14 -12.32 39.12 -6.42
CA LYS A 14 -13.20 38.11 -5.78
C LYS A 14 -14.44 37.81 -6.62
N LYS A 15 -15.09 38.82 -7.22
CA LYS A 15 -16.24 38.64 -8.13
C LYS A 15 -15.84 37.89 -9.41
N ASN A 16 -14.67 38.15 -9.97
CA ASN A 16 -14.18 37.44 -11.16
C ASN A 16 -13.78 35.96 -10.86
N ILE A 17 -13.22 35.66 -9.68
CA ILE A 17 -12.91 34.31 -9.25
C ILE A 17 -14.21 33.53 -8.94
N GLN A 18 -15.22 34.16 -8.33
CA GLN A 18 -16.52 33.54 -8.12
C GLN A 18 -17.27 33.31 -9.44
N LYS A 19 -17.21 34.25 -10.42
CA LYS A 19 -17.79 34.04 -11.76
C LYS A 19 -17.10 32.90 -12.50
N ARG A 20 -15.75 32.79 -12.43
CA ARG A 20 -15.00 31.67 -13.05
C ARG A 20 -15.29 30.33 -12.38
N LYS A 21 -15.43 30.28 -11.04
CA LYS A 21 -15.83 29.05 -10.34
C LYS A 21 -17.28 28.64 -10.66
N LYS A 22 -18.20 29.62 -10.78
CA LYS A 22 -19.60 29.36 -11.15
C LYS A 22 -19.73 28.87 -12.60
N SER A 23 -19.00 29.46 -13.54
CA SER A 23 -18.99 28.98 -14.94
C SER A 23 -18.33 27.60 -15.07
N ALA A 24 -17.31 27.28 -14.30
CA ALA A 24 -16.66 25.98 -14.32
C ALA A 24 -17.56 24.88 -13.69
N SER A 25 -18.33 25.18 -12.66
CA SER A 25 -19.32 24.27 -12.06
C SER A 25 -20.53 24.06 -12.94
N GLU A 26 -21.00 25.10 -13.63
CA GLU A 26 -22.11 25.01 -14.60
C GLU A 26 -21.74 24.20 -15.85
N ILE A 27 -20.49 24.31 -16.33
CA ILE A 27 -19.98 23.50 -17.45
C ILE A 27 -19.78 22.03 -17.04
N SER A 28 -19.43 21.76 -15.78
CA SER A 28 -19.30 20.39 -15.25
C SER A 28 -20.68 19.73 -15.12
N SER A 29 -21.65 20.43 -14.56
CA SER A 29 -23.04 19.96 -14.41
C SER A 29 -23.71 19.69 -15.77
N GLY A 30 -23.47 20.53 -16.78
CA GLY A 30 -24.02 20.34 -18.10
C GLY A 30 -23.54 19.07 -18.83
N LYS A 31 -22.28 18.66 -18.59
CA LYS A 31 -21.72 17.44 -19.18
C LYS A 31 -22.26 16.18 -18.50
N GLU A 32 -22.46 16.19 -17.21
CA GLU A 32 -23.03 15.06 -16.45
C GLU A 32 -24.50 14.82 -16.82
N ILE A 33 -25.27 15.91 -17.00
CA ILE A 33 -26.63 15.85 -17.49
C ILE A 33 -26.68 15.29 -18.92
N MET A 34 -25.75 15.68 -19.81
CA MET A 34 -25.64 15.14 -21.16
C MET A 34 -25.30 13.64 -21.14
N GLY A 35 -24.41 13.19 -20.24
CA GLY A 35 -24.10 11.77 -20.07
C GLY A 35 -25.33 10.95 -19.64
N LEU A 36 -26.08 11.45 -18.67
CA LEU A 36 -27.32 10.81 -18.22
C LEU A 36 -28.36 10.75 -19.34
N PHE A 37 -28.51 11.82 -20.09
CA PHE A 37 -29.42 11.90 -21.24
C PHE A 37 -29.10 10.86 -22.31
N LEU A 38 -27.83 10.68 -22.66
CA LEU A 38 -27.37 9.66 -23.62
C LEU A 38 -27.67 8.24 -23.13
N ILE A 39 -27.48 7.97 -21.82
CA ILE A 39 -27.84 6.66 -21.24
C ILE A 39 -29.35 6.40 -21.36
N VAL A 40 -30.17 7.36 -20.95
CA VAL A 40 -31.63 7.21 -20.99
C VAL A 40 -32.13 7.00 -22.42
N ILE A 41 -31.68 7.81 -23.38
CA ILE A 41 -32.01 7.64 -24.80
C ILE A 41 -31.53 6.28 -25.33
N GLY A 42 -30.29 5.86 -24.98
CA GLY A 42 -29.76 4.56 -25.38
C GLY A 42 -30.60 3.40 -24.87
N ILE A 43 -31.09 3.48 -23.62
CA ILE A 43 -31.98 2.47 -23.02
C ILE A 43 -33.32 2.45 -23.74
N VAL A 44 -33.93 3.62 -23.99
CA VAL A 44 -35.19 3.73 -24.72
C VAL A 44 -35.08 3.14 -26.12
N PHE A 45 -33.98 3.44 -26.84
CA PHE A 45 -33.74 2.90 -28.18
C PHE A 45 -33.52 1.40 -28.13
N PHE A 46 -32.79 0.89 -27.13
CA PHE A 46 -32.58 -0.53 -26.95
C PHE A 46 -33.87 -1.29 -26.72
N ILE A 47 -34.72 -0.77 -25.83
CA ILE A 47 -36.06 -1.35 -25.57
C ILE A 47 -36.92 -1.31 -26.85
N SER A 48 -36.83 -0.22 -27.65
CA SER A 48 -37.58 -0.07 -28.92
C SER A 48 -37.20 -1.11 -29.97
N LEU A 49 -35.97 -1.61 -29.96
CA LEU A 49 -35.53 -2.65 -30.89
C LEU A 49 -36.07 -4.03 -30.53
N TYR A 50 -36.32 -4.32 -29.25
CA TYR A 50 -36.68 -5.67 -28.78
C TYR A 50 -38.15 -5.81 -28.39
N SER A 51 -38.84 -4.67 -28.15
CA SER A 51 -40.25 -4.71 -27.67
C SER A 51 -41.23 -4.27 -28.74
N GLN A 52 -42.06 -5.19 -29.26
CA GLN A 52 -43.16 -4.90 -30.16
C GLN A 52 -44.28 -4.02 -29.53
N LYS A 53 -44.20 -3.73 -28.23
CA LYS A 53 -45.20 -2.94 -27.50
C LYS A 53 -44.97 -1.40 -27.56
N MET A 54 -43.92 -0.94 -28.21
CA MET A 54 -43.56 0.51 -28.28
C MET A 54 -44.32 1.30 -29.36
N GLY A 55 -45.30 0.72 -30.01
CA GLY A 55 -46.18 1.39 -30.97
C GLY A 55 -45.48 1.94 -32.22
N LEU A 56 -46.05 2.97 -32.86
CA LEU A 56 -45.53 3.52 -34.11
C LEU A 56 -44.11 4.07 -34.01
N ILE A 57 -43.75 4.70 -32.89
CA ILE A 57 -42.42 5.28 -32.68
C ILE A 57 -41.36 4.17 -32.61
N GLY A 58 -41.61 3.07 -31.88
CA GLY A 58 -40.70 1.93 -31.80
C GLY A 58 -40.43 1.27 -33.15
N THR A 59 -41.48 1.07 -33.96
CA THR A 59 -41.36 0.53 -35.33
C THR A 59 -40.61 1.45 -36.28
N LEU A 60 -40.76 2.76 -36.12
CA LEU A 60 -39.99 3.75 -36.90
C LEU A 60 -38.49 3.69 -36.55
N ILE A 61 -38.15 3.68 -35.28
CA ILE A 61 -36.75 3.58 -34.78
C ILE A 61 -36.12 2.27 -35.25
N TYR A 62 -36.82 1.16 -35.11
CA TYR A 62 -36.35 -0.15 -35.59
C TYR A 62 -36.04 -0.12 -37.08
N LYS A 63 -36.98 0.36 -37.92
CA LYS A 63 -36.78 0.46 -39.38
C LYS A 63 -35.59 1.36 -39.69
N LEU A 64 -35.46 2.53 -39.05
CA LEU A 64 -34.39 3.47 -39.28
C LEU A 64 -33.02 2.84 -38.99
N PHE A 65 -32.87 2.22 -37.81
CA PHE A 65 -31.60 1.63 -37.42
C PHE A 65 -31.26 0.37 -38.21
N SER A 66 -32.24 -0.42 -38.60
CA SER A 66 -32.06 -1.59 -39.48
C SER A 66 -31.65 -1.20 -40.88
N VAL A 67 -32.22 -0.13 -41.44
CA VAL A 67 -31.78 0.40 -42.73
C VAL A 67 -30.34 0.95 -42.68
N VAL A 68 -29.99 1.65 -41.62
CA VAL A 68 -28.63 2.26 -41.45
C VAL A 68 -27.55 1.25 -41.16
N ALA A 69 -27.80 0.32 -40.24
CA ALA A 69 -26.77 -0.59 -39.69
C ALA A 69 -27.05 -2.08 -39.87
N GLY A 70 -28.17 -2.42 -40.55
CA GLY A 70 -28.53 -3.81 -40.80
C GLY A 70 -28.71 -4.65 -39.53
N SER A 71 -28.12 -5.82 -39.49
CA SER A 71 -28.16 -6.72 -38.33
C SER A 71 -27.40 -6.23 -37.11
N ALA A 72 -26.56 -5.18 -37.27
CA ALA A 72 -25.85 -4.52 -36.15
C ALA A 72 -26.63 -3.33 -35.57
N ASN A 73 -27.92 -3.18 -35.83
CA ASN A 73 -28.78 -2.09 -35.34
C ASN A 73 -28.73 -1.94 -33.80
N PHE A 74 -28.55 -3.06 -33.06
CA PHE A 74 -28.46 -3.09 -31.59
C PHE A 74 -27.20 -2.43 -31.05
N LEU A 75 -26.14 -2.29 -31.84
CA LEU A 75 -24.91 -1.63 -31.43
C LEU A 75 -25.07 -0.11 -31.30
N ILE A 76 -26.04 0.51 -32.03
CA ILE A 76 -26.29 1.96 -31.95
C ILE A 76 -26.72 2.38 -30.53
N PRO A 77 -27.76 1.79 -29.92
CA PRO A 77 -28.10 2.09 -28.53
C PRO A 77 -26.98 1.78 -27.54
N LEU A 78 -26.24 0.69 -27.73
CA LEU A 78 -25.11 0.32 -26.88
C LEU A 78 -23.98 1.35 -26.95
N LEU A 79 -23.70 1.91 -28.13
CA LEU A 79 -22.74 3.01 -28.28
C LEU A 79 -23.18 4.27 -27.53
N LEU A 80 -24.45 4.61 -27.57
CA LEU A 80 -25.01 5.75 -26.85
C LEU A 80 -24.87 5.57 -25.32
N ILE A 81 -25.21 4.38 -24.83
CA ILE A 81 -25.03 4.04 -23.41
C ILE A 81 -23.55 4.11 -23.03
N PHE A 82 -22.67 3.53 -23.84
CA PHE A 82 -21.22 3.55 -23.61
C PHE A 82 -20.67 4.99 -23.56
N TRP A 83 -21.06 5.85 -24.51
CA TRP A 83 -20.64 7.26 -24.47
C TRP A 83 -21.22 8.00 -23.27
N GLY A 84 -22.46 7.72 -22.89
CA GLY A 84 -23.10 8.29 -21.70
C GLY A 84 -22.38 7.92 -20.42
N ILE A 85 -21.94 6.67 -20.27
CA ILE A 85 -21.13 6.21 -19.14
C ILE A 85 -19.77 6.92 -19.14
N LEU A 86 -19.10 7.00 -20.28
CA LEU A 86 -17.80 7.69 -20.39
C LEU A 86 -17.90 9.20 -20.06
N TYR A 87 -19.01 9.87 -20.35
CA TYR A 87 -19.24 11.26 -19.96
C TYR A 87 -19.29 11.45 -18.45
N ASN A 88 -19.75 10.45 -17.69
CA ASN A 88 -19.86 10.52 -16.23
C ASN A 88 -18.55 10.12 -15.51
N ILE A 89 -17.61 9.43 -16.18
CA ILE A 89 -16.32 9.05 -15.59
C ILE A 89 -15.33 10.22 -15.70
N GLN A 90 -14.85 10.72 -14.57
CA GLN A 90 -13.94 11.88 -14.52
C GLN A 90 -12.64 11.67 -15.30
N ALA A 91 -12.06 10.46 -15.28
CA ALA A 91 -10.81 10.12 -15.96
C ALA A 91 -10.91 10.23 -17.50
N THR A 92 -12.09 10.03 -18.09
CA THR A 92 -12.31 10.05 -19.54
C THR A 92 -12.74 11.40 -20.09
N LYS A 93 -13.14 12.32 -19.22
CA LYS A 93 -13.73 13.64 -19.54
C LYS A 93 -12.84 14.50 -20.47
N TYR A 94 -11.49 14.39 -20.33
CA TYR A 94 -10.54 15.15 -21.15
C TYR A 94 -10.20 14.48 -22.50
N HIS A 95 -10.52 13.20 -22.68
CA HIS A 95 -10.19 12.43 -23.87
C HIS A 95 -11.40 11.91 -24.63
N MET A 96 -12.59 12.44 -24.35
CA MET A 96 -13.86 11.96 -24.88
C MET A 96 -13.89 11.87 -26.40
N ARG A 97 -13.34 12.86 -27.13
CA ARG A 97 -13.27 12.84 -28.60
C ARG A 97 -12.54 11.60 -29.13
N ARG A 98 -11.49 11.16 -28.46
CA ARG A 98 -10.71 9.97 -28.85
C ARG A 98 -11.56 8.70 -28.70
N TYR A 99 -12.27 8.54 -27.58
CA TYR A 99 -13.14 7.37 -27.34
C TYR A 99 -14.30 7.32 -28.36
N ILE A 100 -14.92 8.46 -28.68
CA ILE A 100 -15.98 8.55 -29.68
C ILE A 100 -15.45 8.15 -31.06
N ILE A 101 -14.33 8.72 -31.50
CA ILE A 101 -13.77 8.43 -32.84
C ILE A 101 -13.38 6.96 -32.93
N CYS A 102 -12.63 6.41 -31.96
CA CYS A 102 -12.20 5.01 -31.99
C CYS A 102 -13.41 4.05 -31.99
N SER A 103 -14.42 4.30 -31.15
CA SER A 103 -15.63 3.47 -31.13
C SER A 103 -16.44 3.54 -32.40
N LEU A 104 -16.53 4.71 -33.05
CA LEU A 104 -17.17 4.86 -34.37
C LEU A 104 -16.40 4.12 -35.46
N VAL A 105 -15.05 4.16 -35.46
CA VAL A 105 -14.23 3.43 -36.41
C VAL A 105 -14.43 1.92 -36.22
N ILE A 106 -14.44 1.44 -35.00
CA ILE A 106 -14.70 0.01 -34.70
C ILE A 106 -16.10 -0.38 -35.19
N PHE A 107 -17.12 0.45 -34.93
CA PHE A 107 -18.49 0.23 -35.38
C PHE A 107 -18.55 0.13 -36.90
N LEU A 108 -17.91 1.06 -37.62
CA LEU A 108 -17.84 1.05 -39.06
C LEU A 108 -17.19 -0.25 -39.61
N CYS A 109 -16.09 -0.68 -38.99
CA CYS A 109 -15.42 -1.94 -39.33
C CYS A 109 -16.35 -3.15 -39.16
N ILE A 110 -17.16 -3.17 -38.10
CA ILE A 110 -18.16 -4.22 -37.86
C ILE A 110 -19.25 -4.20 -38.97
N LEU A 111 -19.72 -3.02 -39.36
CA LEU A 111 -20.73 -2.91 -40.43
C LEU A 111 -20.21 -3.44 -41.77
N VAL A 112 -18.96 -3.11 -42.12
CA VAL A 112 -18.29 -3.59 -43.32
C VAL A 112 -18.09 -5.10 -43.28
N PHE A 113 -17.70 -5.63 -42.12
CA PHE A 113 -17.54 -7.07 -41.88
C PHE A 113 -18.87 -7.82 -42.05
N LEU A 114 -19.98 -7.29 -41.55
CA LEU A 114 -21.31 -7.89 -41.64
C LEU A 114 -21.95 -7.78 -43.00
N ASP A 115 -21.52 -6.80 -43.82
CA ASP A 115 -21.99 -6.65 -45.19
C ASP A 115 -21.55 -7.84 -46.09
N GLY A 116 -20.53 -8.57 -45.65
CA GLY A 116 -20.03 -9.84 -46.15
C GLY A 116 -20.03 -9.95 -47.68
N SER A 117 -18.91 -10.15 -48.25
CA SER A 117 -18.48 -10.51 -49.59
C SER A 117 -19.49 -11.17 -50.59
N LYS A 118 -20.75 -10.76 -50.64
CA LYS A 118 -21.71 -11.35 -51.58
C LYS A 118 -21.58 -10.62 -52.91
N GLU A 119 -21.02 -11.32 -53.88
CA GLU A 119 -20.96 -10.99 -55.27
C GLU A 119 -20.17 -9.67 -55.59
N MET A 120 -18.93 -9.83 -56.02
CA MET A 120 -18.03 -8.75 -56.41
C MET A 120 -18.53 -7.96 -57.66
N ASP A 121 -19.43 -8.54 -58.41
CA ASP A 121 -19.90 -8.02 -59.69
C ASP A 121 -21.10 -7.07 -59.59
N MET A 122 -21.63 -6.79 -58.41
CA MET A 122 -22.76 -5.89 -58.24
C MET A 122 -22.38 -4.42 -58.32
N THR A 123 -23.28 -3.61 -58.89
CA THR A 123 -23.19 -2.14 -58.81
C THR A 123 -23.46 -1.67 -57.36
N LEU A 124 -22.95 -0.47 -57.04
CA LEU A 124 -23.18 0.13 -55.69
C LEU A 124 -24.68 0.25 -55.37
N ILE A 125 -25.49 0.63 -56.36
CA ILE A 125 -26.94 0.83 -56.18
C ILE A 125 -27.64 -0.50 -55.89
N GLU A 126 -27.34 -1.57 -56.63
CA GLU A 126 -27.90 -2.90 -56.40
C GLU A 126 -27.51 -3.45 -55.05
N ARG A 127 -26.28 -3.18 -54.56
CA ARG A 127 -25.82 -3.60 -53.26
C ARG A 127 -26.53 -2.89 -52.11
N ILE A 128 -26.81 -1.58 -52.28
CA ILE A 128 -27.60 -0.81 -51.32
C ILE A 128 -29.05 -1.32 -51.29
N ILE A 129 -29.68 -1.55 -52.45
CA ILE A 129 -31.05 -2.07 -52.51
C ILE A 129 -31.15 -3.44 -51.87
N LYS A 130 -30.23 -4.37 -52.18
CA LYS A 130 -30.18 -5.68 -51.57
C LYS A 130 -29.94 -5.61 -50.07
N SER A 131 -29.11 -4.68 -49.55
CA SER A 131 -28.92 -4.53 -48.11
C SER A 131 -30.12 -4.00 -47.36
N THR A 132 -31.03 -3.31 -48.04
CA THR A 132 -32.28 -2.80 -47.46
C THR A 132 -33.46 -3.77 -47.60
N GLU A 133 -33.48 -4.61 -48.61
CA GLU A 133 -34.53 -5.64 -48.86
C GLU A 133 -34.41 -6.82 -47.90
N TYR A 134 -33.20 -7.15 -47.40
CA TYR A 134 -32.91 -8.26 -46.52
C TYR A 134 -32.93 -7.86 -45.03
N LEU A 135 -33.90 -7.03 -44.61
CA LEU A 135 -34.03 -6.60 -43.19
C LEU A 135 -34.21 -7.73 -42.17
N ASP A 136 -34.61 -8.91 -42.64
CA ASP A 136 -34.88 -10.09 -41.79
C ASP A 136 -33.75 -11.16 -41.83
N ILE A 137 -32.64 -10.92 -42.56
CA ILE A 137 -31.56 -11.92 -42.69
C ILE A 137 -30.35 -11.54 -41.84
N THR A 138 -29.85 -12.51 -41.11
CA THR A 138 -28.83 -12.46 -40.04
C THR A 138 -27.43 -11.92 -40.40
N ARG A 139 -27.23 -11.34 -41.59
CA ARG A 139 -25.93 -10.79 -42.06
C ARG A 139 -26.11 -9.65 -43.04
N SER A 140 -26.44 -8.46 -42.54
CA SER A 140 -26.45 -7.22 -43.34
C SER A 140 -25.77 -6.11 -42.59
N GLY A 141 -24.88 -5.34 -43.17
CA GLY A 141 -24.24 -4.16 -42.60
C GLY A 141 -25.07 -2.85 -42.83
N GLY A 142 -26.29 -2.97 -43.38
CA GLY A 142 -27.14 -1.82 -43.76
C GLY A 142 -26.50 -0.97 -44.88
N ILE A 143 -27.08 0.20 -45.13
CA ILE A 143 -26.59 1.13 -46.17
C ILE A 143 -25.14 1.51 -45.91
N ILE A 144 -24.76 1.77 -44.64
CA ILE A 144 -23.39 2.18 -44.30
C ILE A 144 -22.40 1.05 -44.64
N GLY A 145 -22.69 -0.19 -44.18
CA GLY A 145 -21.86 -1.37 -44.49
C GLY A 145 -21.76 -1.62 -46.00
N ALA A 146 -22.85 -1.47 -46.76
CA ALA A 146 -22.88 -1.66 -48.20
C ALA A 146 -21.99 -0.65 -48.95
N ILE A 147 -22.06 0.64 -48.57
CA ILE A 147 -21.23 1.69 -49.20
C ILE A 147 -19.74 1.44 -48.93
N PHE A 148 -19.33 1.35 -47.66
CA PHE A 148 -17.92 1.18 -47.30
C PHE A 148 -17.39 -0.21 -47.69
N GLY A 149 -18.24 -1.21 -47.64
CA GLY A 149 -17.94 -2.58 -48.07
C GLY A 149 -17.68 -2.63 -49.57
N PHE A 150 -18.50 -1.97 -50.39
CA PHE A 150 -18.28 -1.92 -51.86
C PHE A 150 -16.88 -1.40 -52.21
N PHE A 151 -16.48 -0.27 -51.62
CA PHE A 151 -15.15 0.29 -51.88
C PHE A 151 -14.02 -0.60 -51.35
N SER A 152 -14.17 -1.14 -50.14
CA SER A 152 -13.16 -1.98 -49.52
C SER A 152 -12.95 -3.29 -50.29
N TYR A 153 -14.03 -3.99 -50.63
CA TYR A 153 -13.95 -5.29 -51.32
C TYR A 153 -13.48 -5.12 -52.79
N LYS A 154 -13.87 -4.03 -53.47
CA LYS A 154 -13.44 -3.75 -54.85
C LYS A 154 -11.95 -3.37 -54.91
N LEU A 155 -11.43 -2.71 -53.86
CA LEU A 155 -10.02 -2.26 -53.80
C LEU A 155 -9.07 -3.37 -53.32
N LEU A 156 -9.46 -4.14 -52.28
CA LEU A 156 -8.59 -5.03 -51.55
C LEU A 156 -8.94 -6.52 -51.67
N GLY A 157 -10.07 -6.81 -52.33
CA GLY A 157 -10.66 -8.14 -52.37
C GLY A 157 -11.18 -8.56 -50.99
N SER A 158 -11.74 -9.79 -50.87
CA SER A 158 -12.33 -10.27 -49.64
C SER A 158 -11.30 -10.49 -48.52
N LEU A 159 -10.19 -11.19 -48.84
CA LEU A 159 -9.14 -11.49 -47.86
C LEU A 159 -8.39 -10.22 -47.38
N GLY A 160 -8.10 -9.30 -48.33
CA GLY A 160 -7.43 -8.04 -48.03
C GLY A 160 -8.29 -7.13 -47.15
N THR A 161 -9.59 -7.07 -47.41
CA THR A 161 -10.55 -6.31 -46.58
C THR A 161 -10.59 -6.81 -45.17
N TYR A 162 -10.71 -8.13 -44.92
CA TYR A 162 -10.73 -8.67 -43.54
C TYR A 162 -9.42 -8.44 -42.76
N LEU A 163 -8.28 -8.54 -43.44
CA LEU A 163 -6.96 -8.23 -42.84
C LEU A 163 -6.87 -6.76 -42.44
N VAL A 164 -7.23 -5.84 -43.32
CA VAL A 164 -7.18 -4.41 -43.03
C VAL A 164 -8.19 -4.00 -41.96
N LEU A 165 -9.41 -4.52 -42.00
CA LEU A 165 -10.39 -4.29 -40.91
C LEU A 165 -9.87 -4.77 -39.55
N GLY A 166 -9.25 -5.95 -39.51
CA GLY A 166 -8.64 -6.46 -38.30
C GLY A 166 -7.54 -5.53 -37.76
N LEU A 167 -6.64 -5.06 -38.63
CA LEU A 167 -5.60 -4.11 -38.23
C LEU A 167 -6.17 -2.77 -37.76
N ILE A 168 -7.21 -2.24 -38.39
CA ILE A 168 -7.86 -1.00 -37.98
C ILE A 168 -8.52 -1.16 -36.63
N ILE A 169 -9.18 -2.29 -36.36
CA ILE A 169 -9.79 -2.57 -35.04
C ILE A 169 -8.71 -2.63 -33.95
N VAL A 170 -7.61 -3.37 -34.18
CA VAL A 170 -6.49 -3.49 -33.22
C VAL A 170 -5.86 -2.11 -32.98
N ALA A 171 -5.60 -1.33 -34.03
CA ALA A 171 -5.08 0.03 -33.89
C ALA A 171 -6.04 0.95 -33.13
N SER A 172 -7.36 0.87 -33.39
CA SER A 172 -8.36 1.66 -32.69
C SER A 172 -8.44 1.31 -31.19
N ILE A 173 -8.35 0.03 -30.84
CA ILE A 173 -8.31 -0.43 -29.46
C ILE A 173 -7.00 0.05 -28.78
N TYR A 174 -5.87 -0.06 -29.46
CA TYR A 174 -4.59 0.43 -28.96
C TYR A 174 -4.63 1.94 -28.68
N PHE A 175 -5.15 2.74 -29.63
CA PHE A 175 -5.32 4.18 -29.43
C PHE A 175 -6.32 4.51 -28.30
N MET A 176 -7.35 3.70 -28.13
CA MET A 176 -8.36 3.88 -27.09
C MET A 176 -7.78 3.62 -25.69
N LEU A 177 -6.97 2.58 -25.51
CA LEU A 177 -6.44 2.15 -24.21
C LEU A 177 -5.17 2.89 -23.79
N LYS A 178 -4.46 3.60 -24.72
CA LYS A 178 -3.13 4.20 -24.45
C LYS A 178 -2.11 3.22 -23.83
N VAL A 179 -2.16 1.96 -24.23
CA VAL A 179 -1.23 0.95 -23.74
C VAL A 179 0.18 1.24 -24.28
N ASN A 180 1.19 1.32 -23.40
CA ASN A 180 2.59 1.41 -23.84
C ASN A 180 3.01 0.10 -24.50
N ILE A 181 3.80 0.19 -25.58
CA ILE A 181 4.30 -0.98 -26.32
C ILE A 181 5.06 -1.93 -25.36
N ASP A 182 5.82 -1.38 -24.42
CA ASP A 182 6.55 -2.16 -23.40
C ASP A 182 5.63 -3.03 -22.53
N GLN A 183 4.43 -2.56 -22.22
CA GLN A 183 3.42 -3.34 -21.50
C GLN A 183 2.84 -4.48 -22.34
N ILE A 184 2.75 -4.30 -23.65
CA ILE A 184 2.29 -5.36 -24.56
C ILE A 184 3.36 -6.44 -24.71
N ILE A 185 4.63 -6.05 -24.75
CA ILE A 185 5.77 -6.98 -24.81
C ILE A 185 5.83 -7.80 -23.52
N MET A 186 5.78 -7.17 -22.36
CA MET A 186 5.72 -7.87 -21.06
C MET A 186 4.52 -8.83 -20.98
N PHE A 187 3.33 -8.38 -21.40
CA PHE A 187 2.14 -9.23 -21.41
C PHE A 187 2.25 -10.42 -22.37
N SER A 188 2.96 -10.26 -23.51
CA SER A 188 3.22 -11.37 -24.43
C SER A 188 4.24 -12.36 -23.90
N GLU A 189 5.23 -11.91 -23.12
CA GLU A 189 6.19 -12.75 -22.39
C GLU A 189 5.51 -13.52 -21.26
N ASP A 190 4.67 -12.84 -20.46
CA ASP A 190 3.85 -13.46 -19.40
C ASP A 190 2.91 -14.54 -19.94
N ILE A 191 2.29 -14.30 -21.11
CA ILE A 191 1.46 -15.29 -21.80
C ILE A 191 2.31 -16.48 -22.27
N GLY A 192 3.50 -16.23 -22.80
CA GLY A 192 4.46 -17.25 -23.22
C GLY A 192 4.87 -18.16 -22.04
N GLU A 193 5.25 -17.56 -20.92
CA GLU A 193 5.58 -18.27 -19.68
C GLU A 193 4.37 -19.07 -19.12
N TYR A 194 3.18 -18.47 -19.13
CA TYR A 194 1.96 -19.14 -18.70
C TYR A 194 1.64 -20.39 -19.53
N PHE A 195 1.82 -20.34 -20.86
CA PHE A 195 1.62 -21.51 -21.72
C PHE A 195 2.73 -22.55 -21.54
N GLU A 196 3.97 -22.15 -21.29
CA GLU A 196 5.06 -23.09 -20.98
C GLU A 196 4.85 -23.77 -19.62
N ASP A 197 4.45 -23.03 -18.61
CA ASP A 197 4.14 -23.59 -17.29
C ASP A 197 2.91 -24.52 -17.32
N LYS A 198 1.88 -24.17 -18.07
CA LYS A 198 0.74 -25.06 -18.29
C LYS A 198 1.14 -26.35 -19.02
N LYS A 199 2.10 -26.27 -19.92
CA LYS A 199 2.63 -27.42 -20.63
C LYS A 199 3.51 -28.30 -19.73
N LYS A 200 4.26 -27.70 -18.80
CA LYS A 200 5.00 -28.40 -17.72
C LYS A 200 4.05 -29.05 -16.75
N ASP A 201 3.03 -28.32 -16.27
CA ASP A 201 1.97 -28.82 -15.38
C ASP A 201 1.20 -30.00 -15.99
N PHE A 202 0.89 -29.95 -17.30
CA PHE A 202 0.23 -31.03 -17.99
C PHE A 202 1.12 -32.29 -18.09
N LYS A 203 2.43 -32.11 -18.29
CA LYS A 203 3.40 -33.21 -18.28
C LYS A 203 3.54 -33.84 -16.88
N ILE A 204 3.60 -32.99 -15.84
CA ILE A 204 3.66 -33.43 -14.43
C ILE A 204 2.38 -34.21 -14.06
N LYS A 205 1.19 -33.65 -14.35
CA LYS A 205 -0.10 -34.31 -14.09
C LYS A 205 -0.25 -35.64 -14.87
N LYS A 206 0.35 -35.75 -16.06
CA LYS A 206 0.35 -37.00 -16.82
C LYS A 206 1.29 -38.04 -16.20
N ALA A 207 2.43 -37.60 -15.66
CA ALA A 207 3.35 -38.46 -14.90
C ALA A 207 2.75 -38.93 -13.57
N GLU A 208 2.10 -38.02 -12.84
CA GLU A 208 1.39 -38.33 -11.59
C GLU A 208 0.22 -39.30 -11.80
N ARG A 209 -0.49 -39.17 -12.92
CA ARG A 209 -1.58 -40.15 -13.26
C ARG A 209 -1.03 -41.55 -13.53
N LYS A 210 0.14 -41.66 -14.16
CA LYS A 210 0.81 -42.96 -14.33
C LYS A 210 1.26 -43.55 -13.00
N LEU A 211 1.93 -42.73 -12.14
CA LEU A 211 2.33 -43.16 -10.81
C LEU A 211 1.13 -43.58 -9.93
N LYS A 212 0.02 -42.84 -10.01
CA LYS A 212 -1.22 -43.17 -9.29
C LYS A 212 -1.92 -44.44 -9.83
N GLN A 213 -1.75 -44.79 -11.08
CA GLN A 213 -2.20 -46.06 -11.64
C GLN A 213 -1.34 -47.23 -11.13
N GLU A 214 -0.04 -47.07 -11.12
CA GLU A 214 0.90 -48.06 -10.57
C GLU A 214 0.73 -48.28 -9.06
N GLU A 215 0.48 -47.17 -8.29
CA GLU A 215 0.13 -47.30 -6.87
C GLU A 215 -1.23 -47.96 -6.63
N LYS A 216 -2.23 -47.71 -7.50
CA LYS A 216 -3.52 -48.37 -7.40
C LYS A 216 -3.43 -49.85 -7.69
N GLU A 217 -2.59 -50.26 -8.61
CA GLU A 217 -2.34 -51.70 -8.87
C GLU A 217 -1.62 -52.38 -7.70
N LYS A 218 -0.57 -51.74 -7.14
CA LYS A 218 0.09 -52.20 -5.92
C LYS A 218 -0.85 -52.32 -4.74
N LYS A 219 -1.70 -51.28 -4.50
CA LYS A 219 -2.72 -51.32 -3.43
C LYS A 219 -3.84 -52.29 -3.67
N LYS A 220 -4.08 -52.70 -4.94
CA LYS A 220 -5.07 -53.72 -5.24
C LYS A 220 -4.55 -55.13 -4.88
N ILE A 221 -3.27 -55.38 -5.16
CA ILE A 221 -2.56 -56.60 -4.79
C ILE A 221 -2.41 -56.69 -3.25
N GLU A 222 -2.08 -55.59 -2.59
CA GLU A 222 -1.97 -55.51 -1.13
C GLU A 222 -3.35 -55.71 -0.44
N ARG A 223 -4.43 -55.17 -1.01
CA ARG A 223 -5.80 -55.38 -0.51
C ARG A 223 -6.32 -56.80 -0.72
N GLU A 224 -5.88 -57.51 -1.76
CA GLU A 224 -6.21 -58.92 -1.93
C GLU A 224 -5.48 -59.81 -0.91
N ASN A 225 -4.25 -59.46 -0.55
CA ASN A 225 -3.51 -60.11 0.52
C ASN A 225 -4.07 -59.80 1.92
N LEU A 226 -4.44 -58.55 2.19
CA LEU A 226 -5.09 -58.12 3.45
C LEU A 226 -6.54 -58.66 3.62
N LYS A 227 -7.24 -58.94 2.51
CA LYS A 227 -8.55 -59.59 2.59
C LYS A 227 -8.46 -61.05 3.02
N LYS A 228 -7.38 -61.76 2.69
CA LYS A 228 -7.12 -63.11 3.18
C LYS A 228 -6.80 -63.15 4.67
N GLU A 229 -6.08 -62.15 5.17
CA GLU A 229 -5.73 -62.02 6.59
C GLU A 229 -6.89 -61.53 7.47
N LYS A 230 -7.80 -60.64 6.92
CA LYS A 230 -8.98 -60.14 7.64
C LYS A 230 -10.14 -61.15 7.77
N ILE A 231 -10.13 -62.25 7.02
CA ILE A 231 -11.12 -63.29 7.18
C ILE A 231 -10.82 -64.18 8.42
N GLU A 232 -9.55 -64.22 8.85
CA GLU A 232 -9.15 -64.90 10.10
C GLU A 232 -9.36 -64.04 11.37
N LEU A 233 -9.34 -62.69 11.27
CA LEU A 233 -9.50 -61.79 12.42
C LEU A 233 -10.94 -61.36 12.74
N LYS A 234 -11.90 -61.60 11.84
CA LYS A 234 -13.32 -61.22 12.03
C LYS A 234 -14.16 -62.16 12.92
N LYS A 235 -13.54 -63.17 13.55
CA LYS A 235 -14.21 -64.06 14.49
C LYS A 235 -14.02 -63.69 15.97
N SER A 236 -13.33 -62.57 16.29
CA SER A 236 -13.05 -62.24 17.68
C SER A 236 -13.51 -60.83 18.14
N GLU A 237 -14.24 -60.05 17.34
CA GLU A 237 -14.62 -58.65 17.72
C GLU A 237 -16.11 -58.34 17.52
N GLU A 238 -17.01 -59.21 18.00
CA GLU A 238 -18.45 -58.91 18.08
C GLU A 238 -18.95 -58.65 19.53
N GLU A 239 -18.11 -58.11 20.40
CA GLU A 239 -18.56 -57.61 21.72
C GLU A 239 -17.84 -56.31 22.06
N LYS A 240 -18.37 -55.15 21.66
CA LYS A 240 -18.29 -53.86 22.32
C LYS A 240 -18.80 -52.74 21.43
N ALA A 241 -20.06 -52.48 21.46
CA ALA A 241 -20.61 -51.23 20.99
C ALA A 241 -21.78 -50.84 21.89
N VAL A 242 -21.59 -49.87 22.73
CA VAL A 242 -22.52 -48.79 23.09
C VAL A 242 -21.75 -47.86 24.08
N GLU A 243 -21.19 -46.79 23.59
CA GLU A 243 -20.83 -45.67 24.46
C GLU A 243 -21.56 -44.41 23.96
N VAL A 244 -22.35 -43.89 24.86
CA VAL A 244 -23.08 -42.61 24.77
C VAL A 244 -22.06 -41.49 24.61
N GLU A 245 -22.16 -40.71 23.54
CA GLU A 245 -21.30 -39.53 23.28
C GLU A 245 -21.56 -38.45 24.36
N ASN A 246 -20.68 -38.34 25.33
CA ASN A 246 -20.62 -37.20 26.23
C ASN A 246 -19.85 -36.05 25.57
N PHE A 247 -20.57 -34.97 25.27
CA PHE A 247 -19.95 -33.67 24.89
C PHE A 247 -19.26 -33.11 26.14
N GLY A 248 -17.92 -33.00 26.11
CA GLY A 248 -17.19 -32.33 27.18
C GLY A 248 -15.99 -33.06 27.78
N GLU A 249 -15.83 -34.39 27.61
CA GLU A 249 -14.75 -35.12 28.28
C GLU A 249 -13.31 -34.89 27.77
N ASN A 250 -13.13 -34.21 26.64
CA ASN A 250 -11.81 -33.86 26.09
C ASN A 250 -11.74 -32.43 25.49
N LEU A 251 -12.61 -31.53 25.94
CA LEU A 251 -12.60 -30.13 25.44
C LEU A 251 -11.57 -29.30 26.25
N VAL A 252 -10.53 -28.82 25.56
CA VAL A 252 -9.54 -27.89 26.14
C VAL A 252 -10.06 -26.47 25.97
N ILE A 253 -10.33 -25.78 27.09
CA ILE A 253 -10.70 -24.36 27.12
C ILE A 253 -9.53 -23.59 27.72
N LYS A 254 -8.96 -22.65 26.93
CA LYS A 254 -7.97 -21.69 27.42
C LYS A 254 -8.57 -20.30 27.44
N ASP A 255 -8.36 -19.58 28.55
CA ASP A 255 -8.72 -18.16 28.69
C ASP A 255 -7.44 -17.35 28.86
N TYR A 256 -7.33 -16.23 28.12
CA TYR A 256 -6.18 -15.33 28.17
C TYR A 256 -5.97 -14.66 29.54
N SER A 257 -7.00 -14.69 30.41
CA SER A 257 -6.95 -14.17 31.78
C SER A 257 -6.39 -15.15 32.84
N ASP A 258 -6.23 -16.43 32.48
CA ASP A 258 -5.76 -17.45 33.40
C ASP A 258 -4.24 -17.39 33.69
N GLU A 259 -3.45 -16.76 32.81
CA GLU A 259 -1.99 -16.63 32.94
C GLU A 259 -1.55 -15.63 34.02
N ASN A 260 -2.43 -14.78 34.53
CA ASN A 260 -2.09 -13.79 35.59
C ASN A 260 -2.26 -14.28 37.04
N ILE A 261 -2.60 -15.56 37.26
CA ILE A 261 -2.89 -16.07 38.61
C ILE A 261 -1.79 -17.00 39.17
N GLU A 262 -0.88 -17.50 38.30
CA GLU A 262 0.16 -18.45 38.77
C GLU A 262 1.48 -17.81 39.26
N GLU A 263 1.70 -16.50 39.08
CA GLU A 263 2.94 -15.83 39.52
C GLU A 263 2.92 -15.31 41.00
N GLU A 264 1.78 -15.30 41.70
CA GLU A 264 1.73 -14.81 43.10
C GLU A 264 2.02 -15.87 44.18
N SER A 265 2.38 -17.10 43.84
CA SER A 265 2.53 -18.17 44.87
C SER A 265 3.90 -18.88 44.89
N LYS A 266 4.97 -18.27 44.36
CA LYS A 266 6.35 -18.82 44.50
C LYS A 266 7.39 -17.78 44.89
N GLU A 267 7.17 -17.01 45.90
CA GLU A 267 8.20 -16.39 46.71
C GLU A 267 8.06 -16.82 48.13
N ILE A 268 8.83 -17.79 48.56
CA ILE A 268 9.40 -17.94 49.91
C ILE A 268 10.41 -19.11 49.84
N ILE A 269 11.61 -18.83 50.41
CA ILE A 269 12.71 -19.74 50.81
C ILE A 269 13.80 -19.94 49.76
N ASN A 270 14.91 -19.25 49.81
CA ASN A 270 16.06 -19.52 50.66
C ASN A 270 17.12 -18.46 50.56
N ASP A 271 17.45 -18.07 51.71
CA ASP A 271 18.57 -17.30 52.23
C ASP A 271 19.93 -18.06 52.10
N GLU A 272 20.98 -17.31 52.09
CA GLU A 272 22.30 -17.51 52.66
C GLU A 272 23.54 -17.20 51.73
N ASN A 273 24.11 -16.06 52.09
CA ASN A 273 25.54 -15.85 52.48
C ASN A 273 26.66 -15.93 51.41
N LYS A 274 27.37 -14.88 51.27
CA LYS A 274 28.61 -14.42 51.94
C LYS A 274 29.31 -13.32 51.16
N ASN A 275 29.46 -12.18 51.82
CA ASN A 275 30.64 -11.56 52.43
C ASN A 275 31.82 -11.19 51.54
N ILE A 276 32.04 -9.88 51.50
CA ILE A 276 33.10 -9.05 52.08
C ILE A 276 34.46 -9.15 51.32
N GLU A 277 34.90 -7.99 50.88
CA GLU A 277 36.05 -7.28 51.40
C GLU A 277 36.23 -5.88 50.78
N GLU A 278 36.18 -4.92 51.67
CA GLU A 278 36.77 -3.57 51.51
C GLU A 278 38.30 -3.71 51.55
N ASN A 279 39.00 -2.81 50.88
CA ASN A 279 40.15 -2.18 51.54
C ASN A 279 40.49 -0.80 50.93
N ASN A 280 40.71 0.04 51.88
CA ASN A 280 41.00 1.45 51.87
C ASN A 280 42.50 1.75 51.61
N VAL A 281 42.70 3.05 51.24
CA VAL A 281 43.71 4.02 51.83
C VAL A 281 45.16 3.90 51.34
N SER A 282 45.70 4.97 50.82
CA SER A 282 46.24 6.21 51.41
C SER A 282 47.10 6.93 50.36
N ASP A 283 46.97 8.20 50.14
CA ASP A 283 47.49 9.40 50.76
C ASP A 283 49.00 9.71 50.49
N SER A 284 49.19 11.02 50.18
CA SER A 284 50.37 11.85 50.21
C SER A 284 51.24 11.92 48.92
N SER A 285 51.73 13.04 48.47
CA SER A 285 51.99 14.36 49.01
C SER A 285 52.40 15.32 47.87
N LEU A 286 51.93 16.54 47.93
CA LEU A 286 52.57 17.87 47.64
C LEU A 286 53.95 17.86 46.97
N ILE A 287 54.15 18.67 45.92
CA ILE A 287 54.98 19.91 45.87
C ILE A 287 55.02 20.48 44.45
N ASP A 288 54.62 21.77 44.39
CA ASP A 288 54.98 22.89 43.55
C ASP A 288 55.52 22.75 42.12
N SER A 289 54.84 23.43 41.21
CA SER A 289 55.43 24.67 40.58
C SER A 289 54.44 25.33 39.63
N GLU A 290 54.33 26.61 39.75
CA GLU A 290 53.63 27.59 38.92
C GLU A 290 54.23 27.56 37.50
N GLU A 291 53.42 27.06 36.54
CA GLU A 291 53.47 27.42 35.12
C GLU A 291 52.47 26.57 34.38
N ASN A 292 51.17 26.85 34.50
CA ASN A 292 50.12 26.27 33.59
C ASN A 292 48.70 26.76 33.92
N VAL A 293 48.51 28.06 34.10
CA VAL A 293 47.16 28.61 34.33
C VAL A 293 46.36 28.78 33.01
N VAL A 294 47.03 28.64 31.86
CA VAL A 294 46.39 28.79 30.53
C VAL A 294 45.95 27.44 29.95
N ASP A 295 46.63 26.34 30.27
CA ASP A 295 46.23 24.99 29.81
C ASP A 295 45.17 24.37 30.67
N THR A 296 45.10 24.67 31.99
CA THR A 296 44.02 24.22 32.88
C THR A 296 42.65 24.83 32.51
N ILE A 297 42.63 26.05 31.95
CA ILE A 297 41.34 26.65 31.46
C ILE A 297 40.87 26.03 30.15
N ARG A 298 41.78 25.53 29.28
CA ARG A 298 41.42 24.78 28.10
C ARG A 298 40.94 23.36 28.42
N ASP A 299 41.62 22.66 29.30
CA ASP A 299 41.22 21.32 29.76
C ASP A 299 39.91 21.34 30.56
N ASP A 300 39.64 22.38 31.35
CA ASP A 300 38.33 22.60 32.02
C ASP A 300 37.19 22.94 31.06
N ILE A 301 37.47 23.60 29.93
CA ILE A 301 36.48 23.84 28.88
C ILE A 301 36.27 22.61 28.02
N GLU A 302 37.30 21.80 27.75
CA GLU A 302 37.19 20.51 27.05
C GLU A 302 36.59 19.43 27.96
N ASN A 303 36.89 19.40 29.25
CA ASN A 303 36.30 18.47 30.21
C ASN A 303 34.85 18.82 30.59
N LYS A 304 34.44 20.09 30.61
CA LYS A 304 33.01 20.48 30.74
C LYS A 304 32.17 20.14 29.52
N ASN A 305 32.78 19.86 28.36
CA ASN A 305 32.11 19.38 27.18
C ASN A 305 32.00 17.84 27.12
N LYS A 306 32.54 17.11 28.09
CA LYS A 306 32.45 15.65 28.23
C LYS A 306 31.52 15.22 29.36
N GLU A 307 30.51 16.01 29.73
CA GLU A 307 29.42 15.47 30.54
C GLU A 307 28.74 14.36 29.73
N GLU A 308 28.94 13.14 30.18
CA GLU A 308 28.38 11.95 29.59
C GLU A 308 26.85 12.11 29.59
N TYR A 309 26.25 12.33 28.42
CA TYR A 309 24.79 12.46 28.30
C TYR A 309 24.17 11.13 28.71
N ILE A 310 23.60 11.04 29.92
CA ILE A 310 22.90 9.89 30.44
C ILE A 310 21.40 10.07 30.11
N TYR A 311 20.85 9.19 29.29
CA TYR A 311 19.42 9.21 28.98
C TYR A 311 18.61 8.69 30.17
N THR A 312 17.69 9.50 30.63
CA THR A 312 16.74 9.14 31.70
C THR A 312 15.51 8.47 31.08
N TYR A 313 15.37 7.17 31.29
CA TYR A 313 14.23 6.40 30.78
C TYR A 313 12.95 6.77 31.51
N PRO A 314 11.80 6.80 30.81
CA PRO A 314 10.51 7.05 31.45
C PRO A 314 10.08 5.90 32.37
N ASP A 315 9.48 6.23 33.51
CA ASP A 315 8.92 5.24 34.42
C ASP A 315 7.64 4.61 33.82
N ILE A 316 7.48 3.30 34.01
CA ILE A 316 6.31 2.55 33.57
C ILE A 316 5.01 3.02 34.27
N ALA A 317 5.10 3.72 35.40
CA ALA A 317 3.97 4.35 36.09
C ALA A 317 3.28 5.44 35.25
N LEU A 318 3.96 6.01 34.24
CA LEU A 318 3.36 6.99 33.31
C LEU A 318 2.28 6.39 32.40
N LEU A 319 2.27 5.06 32.26
CA LEU A 319 1.28 4.33 31.48
C LEU A 319 0.16 3.80 32.37
N ASP A 320 -1.06 3.82 31.86
CA ASP A 320 -2.26 3.41 32.59
C ASP A 320 -2.47 1.88 32.52
N ARG A 321 -2.87 1.25 33.61
CA ARG A 321 -3.28 -0.14 33.59
C ARG A 321 -4.75 -0.24 33.21
N LEU A 322 -5.03 -0.84 32.08
CA LEU A 322 -6.40 -1.06 31.62
C LEU A 322 -7.04 -2.19 32.46
N LYS A 323 -8.25 -1.94 32.96
CA LYS A 323 -9.03 -2.98 33.66
C LYS A 323 -9.78 -3.81 32.63
N SER A 324 -9.65 -5.13 32.71
CA SER A 324 -10.55 -6.02 31.96
C SER A 324 -11.99 -5.76 32.37
N LYS A 325 -12.90 -5.64 31.46
CA LYS A 325 -14.32 -5.42 31.71
C LYS A 325 -15.03 -6.66 32.24
N GLY A 326 -14.34 -7.79 32.27
CA GLY A 326 -14.65 -9.05 32.90
C GLY A 326 -16.13 -9.50 32.90
N GLY A 327 -16.42 -10.51 32.20
CA GLY A 327 -17.74 -11.13 32.07
C GLY A 327 -17.60 -12.45 31.32
N PHE A 328 -16.63 -13.31 31.72
CA PHE A 328 -16.48 -14.61 31.11
C PHE A 328 -17.55 -15.58 31.63
N SER A 329 -18.47 -15.99 30.75
CA SER A 329 -19.34 -17.12 31.00
C SER A 329 -18.86 -18.32 30.21
N LYS A 330 -18.30 -19.33 30.87
CA LYS A 330 -17.87 -20.58 30.24
C LYS A 330 -19.03 -21.23 29.48
N ASP A 331 -20.24 -21.18 30.07
CA ASP A 331 -21.44 -21.76 29.46
C ASP A 331 -21.82 -21.10 28.15
N GLU A 332 -21.70 -19.77 28.02
CA GLU A 332 -21.98 -19.04 26.77
C GLU A 332 -21.01 -19.44 25.67
N VAL A 333 -19.74 -19.61 26.00
CA VAL A 333 -18.71 -20.00 25.04
C VAL A 333 -18.92 -21.44 24.55
N ILE A 334 -19.26 -22.36 25.46
CA ILE A 334 -19.60 -23.75 25.11
C ILE A 334 -20.85 -23.81 24.24
N GLU A 335 -21.89 -23.01 24.58
CA GLU A 335 -23.13 -22.98 23.81
C GLU A 335 -22.91 -22.47 22.38
N LYS A 336 -22.08 -21.46 22.17
CA LYS A 336 -21.68 -21.03 20.82
C LYS A 336 -20.95 -22.14 20.06
N GLY A 337 -20.12 -22.94 20.72
CA GLY A 337 -19.48 -24.12 20.13
C GLY A 337 -20.49 -25.16 19.63
N ARG A 338 -21.53 -25.43 20.43
CA ARG A 338 -22.64 -26.32 20.06
C ARG A 338 -23.45 -25.77 18.88
N ILE A 339 -23.72 -24.46 18.85
CA ILE A 339 -24.42 -23.81 17.73
C ILE A 339 -23.62 -24.00 16.44
N ILE A 340 -22.30 -23.83 16.47
CA ILE A 340 -21.42 -24.02 15.32
C ILE A 340 -21.49 -25.48 14.82
N GLU A 341 -21.34 -26.47 15.71
CA GLU A 341 -21.42 -27.88 15.34
C GLU A 341 -22.78 -28.26 14.75
N ASN A 342 -23.87 -27.81 15.38
CA ASN A 342 -25.23 -28.06 14.90
C ASN A 342 -25.47 -27.41 13.53
N THR A 343 -24.99 -26.18 13.33
CA THR A 343 -25.09 -25.50 12.05
C THR A 343 -24.34 -26.27 10.97
N MET A 344 -23.10 -26.70 11.25
CA MET A 344 -22.34 -27.55 10.31
C MET A 344 -23.07 -28.85 9.96
N ARG A 345 -23.62 -29.53 10.97
CA ARG A 345 -24.38 -30.78 10.81
C ARG A 345 -25.63 -30.59 9.95
N ASN A 346 -26.37 -29.50 10.13
CA ASN A 346 -27.55 -29.15 9.34
C ASN A 346 -27.22 -28.96 7.83
N PHE A 347 -26.00 -28.54 7.52
CA PHE A 347 -25.51 -28.43 6.14
C PHE A 347 -24.72 -29.68 5.66
N GLY A 348 -24.83 -30.80 6.39
CA GLY A 348 -24.21 -32.07 6.04
C GLY A 348 -22.69 -32.08 6.16
N ILE A 349 -22.15 -31.31 7.11
CA ILE A 349 -20.73 -31.29 7.46
C ILE A 349 -20.58 -31.82 8.89
N GLU A 350 -20.06 -33.03 9.03
CA GLU A 350 -19.70 -33.58 10.33
C GLU A 350 -18.39 -32.94 10.80
N SER A 351 -18.40 -32.30 11.98
CA SER A 351 -17.23 -31.68 12.59
C SER A 351 -17.43 -31.61 14.10
N LYS A 352 -16.32 -31.64 14.85
CA LYS A 352 -16.32 -31.51 16.32
C LYS A 352 -15.43 -30.36 16.73
N VAL A 353 -15.86 -29.57 17.71
CA VAL A 353 -15.04 -28.56 18.39
C VAL A 353 -14.10 -29.30 19.35
N VAL A 354 -12.79 -29.17 19.12
CA VAL A 354 -11.76 -29.87 19.88
C VAL A 354 -11.04 -28.95 20.85
N ALA A 355 -11.01 -27.64 20.58
CA ALA A 355 -10.47 -26.63 21.48
C ALA A 355 -11.20 -25.31 21.31
N ILE A 356 -11.24 -24.53 22.36
CA ILE A 356 -11.77 -23.17 22.38
C ILE A 356 -10.71 -22.27 23.03
N ASN A 357 -10.21 -21.29 22.27
CA ASN A 357 -9.23 -20.32 22.74
C ASN A 357 -9.93 -18.96 22.82
N ARG A 358 -10.06 -18.41 24.01
CA ARG A 358 -10.61 -17.07 24.22
C ARG A 358 -9.49 -16.05 24.29
N GLY A 359 -9.45 -15.15 23.32
CA GLY A 359 -8.58 -13.98 23.35
C GLY A 359 -9.31 -12.71 23.83
N PRO A 360 -8.62 -11.56 23.84
CA PRO A 360 -9.18 -10.31 24.37
C PRO A 360 -10.39 -9.78 23.56
N VAL A 361 -10.44 -10.02 22.27
CA VAL A 361 -11.48 -9.45 21.38
C VAL A 361 -12.29 -10.50 20.67
N ILE A 362 -11.70 -11.67 20.43
CA ILE A 362 -12.35 -12.80 19.74
C ILE A 362 -12.16 -14.10 20.50
N THR A 363 -13.08 -15.03 20.28
CA THR A 363 -12.95 -16.44 20.69
C THR A 363 -12.77 -17.30 19.45
N SER A 364 -11.73 -18.11 19.42
CA SER A 364 -11.42 -19.06 18.33
C SER A 364 -11.91 -20.46 18.70
N TYR A 365 -12.76 -21.02 17.86
CA TYR A 365 -13.26 -22.40 17.96
C TYR A 365 -12.49 -23.27 16.96
N GLU A 366 -11.71 -24.22 17.46
CA GLU A 366 -10.96 -25.15 16.62
C GLU A 366 -11.83 -26.36 16.28
N LEU A 367 -12.20 -26.49 15.01
CA LEU A 367 -13.04 -27.58 14.53
C LEU A 367 -12.21 -28.63 13.79
N LYS A 368 -12.41 -29.89 14.16
CA LYS A 368 -11.87 -31.04 13.44
C LYS A 368 -12.94 -31.60 12.52
N PRO A 369 -12.88 -31.38 11.19
CA PRO A 369 -13.85 -31.95 10.26
C PRO A 369 -13.61 -33.44 10.06
N ALA A 370 -14.67 -34.16 9.75
CA ALA A 370 -14.57 -35.56 9.39
C ALA A 370 -13.72 -35.77 8.11
N PRO A 371 -13.05 -36.94 7.95
CA PRO A 371 -12.23 -37.23 6.79
C PRO A 371 -13.02 -37.13 5.48
N GLY A 372 -12.44 -36.46 4.48
CA GLY A 372 -13.04 -36.33 3.14
C GLY A 372 -13.85 -35.03 2.94
N ILE A 373 -14.06 -34.23 3.95
CA ILE A 373 -14.74 -32.94 3.84
C ILE A 373 -13.78 -31.92 3.20
N LYS A 374 -14.26 -31.24 2.13
CA LYS A 374 -13.51 -30.17 1.48
C LYS A 374 -13.57 -28.89 2.33
N LEU A 375 -12.41 -28.28 2.64
CA LEU A 375 -12.33 -27.05 3.43
C LEU A 375 -13.14 -25.88 2.83
N SER A 376 -13.23 -25.82 1.49
CA SER A 376 -14.05 -24.81 0.80
C SER A 376 -15.54 -24.89 1.13
N ARG A 377 -16.08 -26.07 1.49
CA ARG A 377 -17.47 -26.20 1.96
C ARG A 377 -17.66 -25.54 3.32
N ILE A 378 -16.69 -25.70 4.22
CA ILE A 378 -16.70 -25.09 5.55
C ILE A 378 -16.63 -23.56 5.42
N VAL A 379 -15.67 -23.06 4.64
CA VAL A 379 -15.51 -21.62 4.39
C VAL A 379 -16.77 -21.01 3.77
N GLY A 380 -17.43 -21.74 2.87
CA GLY A 380 -18.69 -21.29 2.23
C GLY A 380 -19.88 -21.16 3.19
N LEU A 381 -19.80 -21.70 4.41
CA LEU A 381 -20.85 -21.57 5.44
C LEU A 381 -20.64 -20.37 6.37
N SER A 382 -19.66 -19.51 6.11
CA SER A 382 -19.37 -18.34 6.95
C SER A 382 -20.62 -17.52 7.29
N ASP A 383 -21.44 -17.20 6.30
CA ASP A 383 -22.64 -16.37 6.47
C ASP A 383 -23.74 -17.11 7.24
N ASN A 384 -23.88 -18.44 7.02
CA ASN A 384 -24.86 -19.27 7.73
C ASN A 384 -24.50 -19.39 9.22
N ILE A 385 -23.21 -19.55 9.54
CA ILE A 385 -22.73 -19.60 10.92
C ILE A 385 -22.86 -18.22 11.58
N SER A 386 -22.52 -17.14 10.88
CA SER A 386 -22.73 -15.77 11.33
C SER A 386 -24.18 -15.51 11.72
N MET A 387 -25.11 -15.95 10.88
CA MET A 387 -26.55 -15.81 11.13
C MET A 387 -26.97 -16.64 12.37
N ALA A 388 -26.49 -17.87 12.49
CA ALA A 388 -26.84 -18.77 13.60
C ALA A 388 -26.30 -18.24 14.96
N LEU A 389 -25.13 -17.60 14.95
CA LEU A 389 -24.51 -16.99 16.13
C LEU A 389 -24.98 -15.54 16.38
N ALA A 390 -25.83 -14.97 15.52
CA ALA A 390 -26.20 -13.55 15.51
C ALA A 390 -24.98 -12.63 15.58
N SER A 391 -23.89 -12.95 14.83
CA SER A 391 -22.62 -12.24 14.79
C SER A 391 -22.32 -11.77 13.39
N SER A 392 -21.98 -10.48 13.19
CA SER A 392 -21.78 -9.88 11.86
C SER A 392 -20.43 -10.23 11.24
N ASP A 393 -19.37 -10.42 12.06
CA ASP A 393 -17.99 -10.37 11.60
C ASP A 393 -17.22 -11.66 11.93
N LEU A 394 -17.69 -12.77 11.35
CA LEU A 394 -17.06 -14.07 11.54
C LEU A 394 -15.94 -14.30 10.52
N ARG A 395 -14.76 -14.75 10.99
CA ARG A 395 -13.65 -15.16 10.13
C ARG A 395 -13.41 -16.67 10.27
N ILE A 396 -13.22 -17.34 9.15
CA ILE A 396 -12.84 -18.76 9.13
C ILE A 396 -11.42 -18.89 8.62
N GLU A 397 -10.55 -19.51 9.41
CA GLU A 397 -9.18 -19.86 9.04
C GLU A 397 -9.07 -21.36 8.74
N ALA A 398 -8.89 -21.70 7.48
CA ALA A 398 -8.94 -23.11 7.03
C ALA A 398 -7.76 -23.45 6.12
N PRO A 399 -6.80 -24.28 6.56
CA PRO A 399 -6.57 -24.75 7.94
C PRO A 399 -5.83 -23.72 8.80
N ILE A 400 -5.84 -23.89 10.12
CA ILE A 400 -4.94 -23.16 11.04
C ILE A 400 -3.50 -23.61 10.73
N PRO A 401 -2.52 -22.67 10.61
CA PRO A 401 -1.13 -23.01 10.37
C PRO A 401 -0.56 -23.97 11.44
N GLY A 402 0.05 -25.06 10.98
CA GLY A 402 0.64 -26.05 11.88
C GLY A 402 -0.34 -27.02 12.56
N LYS A 403 -1.67 -26.82 12.40
CA LYS A 403 -2.71 -27.67 12.98
C LYS A 403 -3.57 -28.35 11.87
N THR A 404 -4.16 -29.50 12.19
CA THR A 404 -5.08 -30.23 11.28
C THR A 404 -6.55 -29.88 11.51
N VAL A 405 -6.83 -28.69 11.97
CA VAL A 405 -8.15 -28.15 12.34
C VAL A 405 -8.49 -26.89 11.58
N VAL A 406 -9.74 -26.50 11.61
CA VAL A 406 -10.26 -25.24 11.08
C VAL A 406 -10.61 -24.33 12.22
N GLY A 407 -10.14 -23.09 12.22
CA GLY A 407 -10.49 -22.06 13.20
C GLY A 407 -11.71 -21.28 12.75
N ILE A 408 -12.69 -21.13 13.64
CA ILE A 408 -13.80 -20.19 13.50
C ILE A 408 -13.65 -19.13 14.57
N GLU A 409 -13.35 -17.93 14.14
CA GLU A 409 -13.10 -16.76 15.00
C GLU A 409 -14.40 -15.97 15.16
N VAL A 410 -14.93 -15.95 16.38
CA VAL A 410 -16.21 -15.29 16.72
C VAL A 410 -15.91 -14.09 17.64
N PRO A 411 -16.42 -12.89 17.34
CA PRO A 411 -16.27 -11.73 18.21
C PRO A 411 -16.83 -11.95 19.61
N ASN A 412 -16.09 -11.50 20.64
CA ASN A 412 -16.59 -11.46 22.01
C ASN A 412 -17.67 -10.39 22.13
N LYS A 413 -18.66 -10.61 23.01
CA LYS A 413 -19.66 -9.58 23.34
C LYS A 413 -18.98 -8.38 24.00
N GLU A 414 -18.18 -8.66 25.01
CA GLU A 414 -17.31 -7.68 25.66
C GLU A 414 -15.89 -7.83 25.11
N LYS A 415 -15.33 -6.74 24.65
CA LYS A 415 -14.00 -6.66 24.05
C LYS A 415 -13.08 -5.94 25.03
N ASP A 416 -11.98 -6.60 25.38
CA ASP A 416 -10.96 -6.01 26.23
C ASP A 416 -9.86 -5.37 25.38
N ALA A 417 -9.42 -4.18 25.77
CA ALA A 417 -8.28 -3.54 25.12
C ALA A 417 -6.98 -4.07 25.74
N VAL A 418 -5.97 -4.27 24.93
CA VAL A 418 -4.62 -4.68 25.35
C VAL A 418 -3.81 -3.42 25.64
N GLY A 419 -3.54 -3.15 26.91
CA GLY A 419 -2.80 -1.94 27.33
C GLY A 419 -1.31 -2.03 26.97
N LEU A 420 -0.71 -0.93 26.52
CA LEU A 420 0.72 -0.87 26.20
C LEU A 420 1.58 -1.16 27.46
N LYS A 421 1.13 -0.72 28.64
CA LYS A 421 1.80 -1.00 29.94
C LYS A 421 2.06 -2.48 30.13
N GLU A 422 1.06 -3.32 29.89
CA GLU A 422 1.16 -4.76 30.07
C GLU A 422 2.24 -5.38 29.16
N LEU A 423 2.35 -4.87 27.93
CA LEU A 423 3.33 -5.35 26.98
C LEU A 423 4.76 -4.90 27.33
N ILE A 424 4.94 -3.65 27.77
CA ILE A 424 6.26 -3.13 28.17
C ILE A 424 6.75 -3.80 29.47
N ASP A 425 5.84 -4.13 30.38
CA ASP A 425 6.19 -4.80 31.65
C ASP A 425 6.46 -6.30 31.48
N SER A 426 6.10 -6.89 30.33
CA SER A 426 6.25 -8.31 30.06
C SER A 426 7.72 -8.77 29.97
N ASN A 427 7.94 -10.05 30.22
CA ASN A 427 9.26 -10.68 30.07
C ASN A 427 9.74 -10.65 28.61
N GLU A 428 8.83 -10.78 27.65
CA GLU A 428 9.12 -10.73 26.21
C GLU A 428 9.73 -9.39 25.82
N PHE A 429 9.22 -8.27 26.37
CA PHE A 429 9.77 -6.94 26.11
C PHE A 429 11.13 -6.74 26.79
N LYS A 430 11.29 -7.21 28.02
CA LYS A 430 12.53 -7.08 28.78
C LYS A 430 13.67 -7.87 28.14
N THR A 431 13.37 -9.06 27.62
CA THR A 431 14.39 -10.00 27.08
C THR A 431 14.63 -9.86 25.59
N ILE A 432 13.82 -9.11 24.84
CA ILE A 432 14.02 -8.95 23.39
C ILE A 432 15.36 -8.28 23.10
N ASN A 433 16.15 -8.92 22.25
CA ASN A 433 17.44 -8.38 21.79
C ASN A 433 17.22 -7.51 20.54
N SER A 434 16.53 -6.41 20.71
CA SER A 434 16.27 -5.42 19.67
C SER A 434 16.28 -4.02 20.26
N ASP A 435 16.94 -3.08 19.60
CA ASP A 435 16.91 -1.66 19.97
C ASP A 435 15.65 -0.98 19.43
N ILE A 436 14.97 -1.60 18.46
CA ILE A 436 13.72 -1.09 17.87
C ILE A 436 12.63 -2.15 18.05
N PRO A 437 12.07 -2.31 19.26
CA PRO A 437 11.00 -3.25 19.52
C PRO A 437 9.68 -2.77 18.94
N LEU A 438 8.95 -3.70 18.35
CA LEU A 438 7.57 -3.51 17.87
C LEU A 438 6.66 -4.23 18.85
N THR A 439 6.01 -3.49 19.75
CA THR A 439 4.98 -4.02 20.66
C THR A 439 3.68 -4.17 19.90
N LEU A 440 3.48 -5.34 19.29
CA LEU A 440 2.35 -5.57 18.40
C LEU A 440 1.03 -5.78 19.15
N GLY A 441 1.02 -6.50 20.25
CA GLY A 441 -0.19 -6.77 21.02
C GLY A 441 -0.30 -8.23 21.47
N LYS A 442 -1.52 -8.75 21.52
CA LYS A 442 -1.84 -10.15 21.87
C LYS A 442 -2.47 -10.89 20.70
N ASP A 443 -2.11 -12.15 20.51
CA ASP A 443 -2.73 -13.02 19.52
C ASP A 443 -4.11 -13.55 19.97
N VAL A 444 -4.71 -14.40 19.16
CA VAL A 444 -6.03 -15.00 19.42
C VAL A 444 -6.02 -16.00 20.58
N GLU A 445 -4.85 -16.45 21.00
CA GLU A 445 -4.67 -17.35 22.14
C GLU A 445 -4.32 -16.56 23.43
N GLY A 446 -4.12 -15.23 23.33
CA GLY A 446 -3.76 -14.35 24.44
C GLY A 446 -2.25 -14.11 24.60
N ASN A 447 -1.40 -14.81 23.83
CA ASN A 447 0.04 -14.69 23.96
C ASN A 447 0.51 -13.29 23.51
N ILE A 448 1.43 -12.70 24.26
CA ILE A 448 2.06 -11.44 23.94
C ILE A 448 2.95 -11.61 22.70
N LEU A 449 2.81 -10.69 21.74
CA LEU A 449 3.62 -10.67 20.55
C LEU A 449 4.42 -9.37 20.44
N ILE A 450 5.73 -9.51 20.58
CA ILE A 450 6.72 -8.45 20.38
C ILE A 450 7.72 -8.94 19.34
N SER A 451 8.12 -8.07 18.43
CA SER A 451 9.08 -8.39 17.37
C SER A 451 10.13 -7.27 17.26
N GLY A 452 11.32 -7.59 16.79
CA GLY A 452 12.35 -6.60 16.51
C GLY A 452 12.25 -6.11 15.05
N MET A 453 12.58 -4.84 14.81
CA MET A 453 12.62 -4.28 13.45
C MET A 453 13.75 -4.90 12.62
N GLU A 454 14.78 -5.46 13.25
CA GLU A 454 15.90 -6.15 12.59
C GLU A 454 15.44 -7.41 11.83
N ASP A 455 14.39 -8.08 12.34
CA ASP A 455 13.76 -9.24 11.69
C ASP A 455 12.94 -8.85 10.46
N MET A 456 12.42 -7.61 10.47
CA MET A 456 11.57 -7.04 9.45
C MET A 456 12.05 -5.63 9.12
N PRO A 457 13.13 -5.49 8.34
CA PRO A 457 13.85 -4.22 8.20
C PRO A 457 12.97 -3.06 7.72
N HIS A 458 11.88 -3.37 7.04
CA HIS A 458 10.90 -2.38 6.58
C HIS A 458 9.50 -2.94 6.76
N LEU A 459 8.55 -2.08 7.12
CA LEU A 459 7.19 -2.45 7.46
C LEU A 459 6.18 -1.53 6.78
N LEU A 460 5.18 -2.12 6.14
CA LEU A 460 4.03 -1.41 5.59
C LEU A 460 2.83 -1.58 6.53
N ILE A 461 2.22 -0.47 6.94
CA ILE A 461 1.04 -0.46 7.81
C ILE A 461 -0.12 0.22 7.07
N ALA A 462 -1.24 -0.48 6.87
CA ALA A 462 -2.37 0.14 6.20
C ALA A 462 -3.71 -0.25 6.82
N GLY A 463 -4.72 0.63 6.70
CA GLY A 463 -6.07 0.38 7.21
C GLY A 463 -6.95 1.62 7.12
N ALA A 464 -8.26 1.46 7.26
CA ALA A 464 -9.21 2.56 7.23
C ALA A 464 -9.04 3.51 8.42
N THR A 465 -9.57 4.73 8.31
CA THR A 465 -9.62 5.69 9.41
C THR A 465 -10.32 5.10 10.63
N GLY A 466 -9.74 5.26 11.82
CA GLY A 466 -10.27 4.71 13.08
C GLY A 466 -10.06 3.19 13.25
N SER A 467 -9.31 2.53 12.38
CA SER A 467 -9.01 1.10 12.48
C SER A 467 -7.96 0.75 13.56
N GLY A 468 -7.16 1.73 14.02
CA GLY A 468 -6.11 1.56 15.04
C GLY A 468 -4.68 1.83 14.52
N LYS A 469 -4.51 2.30 13.27
CA LYS A 469 -3.20 2.57 12.65
C LYS A 469 -2.35 3.53 13.46
N SER A 470 -2.88 4.70 13.80
CA SER A 470 -2.14 5.74 14.54
C SER A 470 -1.78 5.30 15.96
N VAL A 471 -2.69 4.60 16.65
CA VAL A 471 -2.41 4.02 17.96
C VAL A 471 -1.25 2.99 17.89
N CYS A 472 -1.20 2.17 16.82
CA CYS A 472 -0.09 1.24 16.62
C CYS A 472 1.24 1.98 16.39
N ILE A 473 1.26 3.05 15.61
CA ILE A 473 2.46 3.87 15.40
C ILE A 473 2.91 4.50 16.73
N ASN A 474 1.98 5.07 17.49
CA ASN A 474 2.27 5.63 18.81
C ASN A 474 2.80 4.59 19.78
N SER A 475 2.24 3.35 19.80
CA SER A 475 2.75 2.26 20.64
C SER A 475 4.18 1.85 20.26
N ILE A 476 4.52 1.85 18.96
CA ILE A 476 5.87 1.56 18.48
C ILE A 476 6.84 2.66 18.92
N ILE A 477 6.52 3.93 18.68
CA ILE A 477 7.39 5.05 19.07
C ILE A 477 7.61 5.05 20.60
N THR A 478 6.55 4.91 21.37
CA THR A 478 6.62 4.86 22.83
C THR A 478 7.48 3.68 23.29
N SER A 479 7.34 2.50 22.70
CA SER A 479 8.16 1.33 23.03
C SER A 479 9.65 1.57 22.80
N ILE A 480 10.02 2.30 21.75
CA ILE A 480 11.41 2.67 21.48
C ILE A 480 11.92 3.61 22.56
N ILE A 481 11.12 4.61 22.96
CA ILE A 481 11.46 5.55 24.03
C ILE A 481 11.72 4.83 25.37
N TYR A 482 10.98 3.75 25.67
CA TYR A 482 11.18 2.92 26.86
C TYR A 482 12.37 1.96 26.77
N LYS A 483 12.80 1.58 25.56
CA LYS A 483 13.83 0.54 25.36
C LYS A 483 15.20 1.11 25.06
N SER A 484 15.30 2.17 24.28
CA SER A 484 16.55 2.60 23.67
C SER A 484 16.86 4.05 23.93
N SER A 485 18.15 4.36 24.09
CA SER A 485 18.63 5.73 24.24
C SER A 485 18.71 6.47 22.87
N PRO A 486 18.72 7.79 22.85
CA PRO A 486 18.95 8.56 21.62
C PRO A 486 20.33 8.35 20.99
N LYS A 487 21.31 7.76 21.71
CA LYS A 487 22.60 7.35 21.16
C LYS A 487 22.48 6.06 20.34
N ASP A 488 21.51 5.18 20.66
CA ASP A 488 21.32 3.91 20.00
C ASP A 488 20.33 3.99 18.84
N VAL A 489 19.24 4.79 19.02
CA VAL A 489 18.15 4.91 18.01
C VAL A 489 17.78 6.37 17.82
N LYS A 490 17.73 6.78 16.56
CA LYS A 490 17.20 8.07 16.13
C LYS A 490 15.96 7.89 15.28
N LEU A 491 15.05 8.85 15.37
CA LEU A 491 13.77 8.88 14.68
C LEU A 491 13.72 10.02 13.65
N MET A 492 13.18 9.72 12.46
CA MET A 492 12.76 10.70 11.47
C MET A 492 11.27 10.50 11.24
N LEU A 493 10.45 11.45 11.67
CA LEU A 493 9.00 11.38 11.62
C LEU A 493 8.47 12.29 10.52
N ILE A 494 7.59 11.76 9.66
CA ILE A 494 6.96 12.48 8.54
C ILE A 494 5.45 12.39 8.69
N ASP A 495 4.80 13.52 8.98
CA ASP A 495 3.35 13.66 9.17
C ASP A 495 2.80 14.81 8.34
N PRO A 496 2.41 14.57 7.09
CA PRO A 496 1.89 15.62 6.21
C PRO A 496 0.53 16.19 6.64
N LYS A 497 -0.16 15.55 7.61
CA LYS A 497 -1.45 16.00 8.14
C LYS A 497 -1.34 16.89 9.38
N VAL A 498 -0.20 16.89 10.06
CA VAL A 498 0.08 17.66 11.29
C VAL A 498 -0.90 17.29 12.44
N VAL A 499 -1.23 16.02 12.58
CA VAL A 499 -2.24 15.56 13.56
C VAL A 499 -1.67 14.55 14.54
N GLU A 500 -0.97 13.53 14.04
CA GLU A 500 -0.68 12.33 14.81
C GLU A 500 0.70 12.35 15.48
N LEU A 501 1.73 12.88 14.80
CA LEU A 501 3.12 12.75 15.25
C LEU A 501 3.72 14.05 15.81
N SER A 502 3.05 15.18 15.66
CA SER A 502 3.56 16.50 16.11
C SER A 502 3.78 16.57 17.61
N VAL A 503 3.12 15.74 18.42
CA VAL A 503 3.30 15.63 19.87
C VAL A 503 4.75 15.28 20.25
N TYR A 504 5.45 14.53 19.38
CA TYR A 504 6.85 14.09 19.61
C TYR A 504 7.90 15.16 19.36
N ASN A 505 7.57 16.33 18.82
CA ASN A 505 8.53 17.40 18.62
C ASN A 505 9.28 17.73 19.91
N GLY A 506 10.61 17.83 19.84
CA GLY A 506 11.47 18.16 20.98
C GLY A 506 11.95 16.95 21.82
N ILE A 507 11.59 15.71 21.48
CA ILE A 507 12.23 14.54 22.14
C ILE A 507 13.67 14.34 21.62
N PRO A 508 14.62 13.91 22.45
CA PRO A 508 16.04 13.78 22.06
C PRO A 508 16.29 12.68 21.02
N HIS A 509 15.33 11.80 20.77
CA HIS A 509 15.42 10.79 19.72
C HIS A 509 15.24 11.34 18.30
N LEU A 510 14.61 12.51 18.13
CA LEU A 510 14.42 13.08 16.80
C LEU A 510 15.74 13.52 16.18
N LEU A 511 15.91 13.24 14.89
CA LEU A 511 16.98 13.79 14.05
C LEU A 511 16.69 15.23 13.63
N ILE A 512 15.44 15.48 13.30
CA ILE A 512 14.87 16.79 12.91
C ILE A 512 13.43 16.85 13.44
N ASP A 513 12.88 18.03 13.57
CA ASP A 513 11.46 18.21 13.87
C ASP A 513 10.58 17.44 12.90
N VAL A 514 9.40 17.06 13.36
CA VAL A 514 8.44 16.31 12.54
C VAL A 514 8.18 17.01 11.21
N VAL A 515 8.47 16.31 10.11
CA VAL A 515 8.37 16.87 8.76
C VAL A 515 6.92 16.88 8.32
N THR A 516 6.34 18.08 8.22
CA THR A 516 4.91 18.27 7.90
C THR A 516 4.65 18.64 6.44
N ASN A 517 5.64 19.16 5.73
CA ASN A 517 5.50 19.56 4.33
C ASN A 517 5.90 18.43 3.39
N PRO A 518 5.02 17.99 2.45
CA PRO A 518 5.32 16.89 1.52
C PRO A 518 6.57 17.12 0.64
N LYS A 519 6.87 18.35 0.25
CA LYS A 519 8.10 18.65 -0.49
C LYS A 519 9.34 18.49 0.39
N LYS A 520 9.29 18.97 1.64
CA LYS A 520 10.38 18.74 2.61
C LYS A 520 10.55 17.25 2.92
N ALA A 521 9.47 16.44 2.89
CA ALA A 521 9.54 15.00 3.08
C ALA A 521 10.36 14.31 1.99
N ALA A 522 10.22 14.73 0.71
CA ALA A 522 11.06 14.21 -0.36
C ALA A 522 12.56 14.52 -0.12
N PHE A 523 12.90 15.74 0.35
CA PHE A 523 14.28 16.08 0.72
C PHE A 523 14.79 15.28 1.91
N ALA A 524 13.94 15.04 2.92
CA ALA A 524 14.30 14.23 4.09
C ALA A 524 14.60 12.77 3.70
N LEU A 525 13.77 12.18 2.83
CA LEU A 525 14.02 10.83 2.29
C LEU A 525 15.28 10.77 1.41
N ASN A 526 15.52 11.80 0.60
CA ASN A 526 16.76 11.91 -0.17
C ASN A 526 17.98 12.03 0.75
N TRP A 527 17.91 12.86 1.81
CA TRP A 527 18.96 12.92 2.83
C TRP A 527 19.23 11.52 3.47
N ALA A 528 18.17 10.77 3.76
CA ALA A 528 18.32 9.42 4.30
C ALA A 528 19.05 8.47 3.32
N VAL A 529 18.82 8.62 2.01
CA VAL A 529 19.57 7.87 0.99
C VAL A 529 21.05 8.27 1.01
N ASP A 530 21.36 9.57 1.08
CA ASP A 530 22.74 10.04 1.15
C ASP A 530 23.45 9.60 2.44
N GLU A 531 22.76 9.64 3.58
CA GLU A 531 23.26 9.13 4.86
C GLU A 531 23.58 7.63 4.79
N MET A 532 22.70 6.85 4.17
CA MET A 532 22.92 5.44 3.91
C MET A 532 24.22 5.21 3.09
N GLU A 533 24.43 6.00 2.03
CA GLU A 533 25.61 5.89 1.18
C GLU A 533 26.89 6.30 1.94
N LYS A 534 26.85 7.35 2.75
CA LYS A 534 27.95 7.75 3.64
C LYS A 534 28.33 6.64 4.62
N ARG A 535 27.34 5.97 5.23
CA ARG A 535 27.58 4.84 6.12
C ARG A 535 28.28 3.69 5.41
N TYR A 536 27.89 3.38 4.15
CA TYR A 536 28.57 2.35 3.37
C TYR A 536 30.02 2.73 3.07
N LEU A 537 30.34 4.00 2.80
CA LEU A 537 31.73 4.45 2.65
C LEU A 537 32.52 4.26 3.96
N ALA A 538 31.96 4.69 5.09
CA ALA A 538 32.58 4.46 6.40
C ALA A 538 32.79 2.98 6.72
N PHE A 539 31.85 2.10 6.34
CA PHE A 539 32.01 0.65 6.52
C PHE A 539 33.14 0.09 5.64
N ALA A 540 33.25 0.56 4.39
CA ALA A 540 34.32 0.16 3.48
C ALA A 540 35.70 0.60 4.00
N GLU A 541 35.86 1.83 4.45
CA GLU A 541 37.08 2.38 5.04
C GLU A 541 37.50 1.60 6.29
N ASN A 542 36.54 1.18 7.11
CA ASN A 542 36.77 0.43 8.32
C ASN A 542 36.81 -1.10 8.12
N HIS A 543 36.69 -1.60 6.89
CA HIS A 543 36.65 -3.03 6.54
C HIS A 543 35.56 -3.85 7.26
N VAL A 544 34.40 -3.25 7.50
CA VAL A 544 33.22 -3.90 8.13
C VAL A 544 32.06 -3.99 7.12
N ARG A 545 31.05 -4.82 7.42
CA ARG A 545 29.96 -5.11 6.48
C ARG A 545 28.65 -4.43 6.83
N ASP A 546 28.46 -4.08 8.09
CA ASP A 546 27.20 -3.55 8.62
C ASP A 546 27.44 -2.64 9.82
N LEU A 547 26.38 -1.96 10.27
CA LEU A 547 26.38 -1.07 11.41
C LEU A 547 26.85 -1.76 12.71
N LYS A 548 26.44 -3.01 12.93
CA LYS A 548 26.82 -3.75 14.12
C LYS A 548 28.31 -3.99 14.17
N GLY A 549 28.90 -4.40 13.05
CA GLY A 549 30.36 -4.57 12.91
C GLY A 549 31.12 -3.26 13.07
N TYR A 550 30.57 -2.16 12.51
CA TYR A 550 31.15 -0.82 12.64
C TYR A 550 31.17 -0.36 14.09
N ASN A 551 30.02 -0.37 14.77
CA ASN A 551 29.91 0.06 16.16
C ASN A 551 30.75 -0.81 17.11
N LYS A 552 30.82 -2.12 16.86
CA LYS A 552 31.71 -3.01 17.64
C LYS A 552 33.19 -2.63 17.49
N LYS A 553 33.62 -2.32 16.26
CA LYS A 553 35.00 -1.89 16.00
C LYS A 553 35.32 -0.56 16.67
N MET A 554 34.37 0.41 16.63
CA MET A 554 34.54 1.70 17.30
C MET A 554 34.72 1.57 18.81
N VAL A 555 34.00 0.62 19.45
CA VAL A 555 34.23 0.29 20.88
C VAL A 555 35.62 -0.33 21.12
N GLU A 556 36.02 -1.32 20.30
CA GLU A 556 37.29 -2.02 20.41
C GLU A 556 38.49 -1.06 20.23
N GLU A 557 38.33 -0.01 19.41
CA GLU A 557 39.35 1.02 19.16
C GLU A 557 39.30 2.21 20.15
N GLY A 558 38.36 2.19 21.13
CA GLY A 558 38.19 3.31 22.09
C GLY A 558 37.58 4.58 21.46
N ARG A 559 36.94 4.47 20.32
CA ARG A 559 36.28 5.54 19.55
C ARG A 559 34.76 5.49 19.72
N GLU A 560 34.29 5.39 20.96
CA GLU A 560 32.87 5.23 21.23
C GLU A 560 32.01 6.41 20.76
N ASP A 561 32.58 7.60 20.71
CA ASP A 561 31.89 8.83 20.21
C ASP A 561 31.59 8.77 18.70
N GLU A 562 32.25 7.87 17.96
CA GLU A 562 32.01 7.67 16.53
C GLU A 562 30.99 6.56 16.23
N LYS A 563 30.37 5.96 17.24
CA LYS A 563 29.25 5.04 17.05
C LYS A 563 28.10 5.71 16.30
N LEU A 564 27.52 4.98 15.36
CA LEU A 564 26.39 5.43 14.59
C LEU A 564 25.08 4.84 15.15
N PRO A 565 24.05 5.65 15.39
CA PRO A 565 22.74 5.16 15.82
C PRO A 565 22.01 4.44 14.68
N LYS A 566 21.10 3.54 15.02
CA LYS A 566 20.08 3.10 14.10
C LYS A 566 19.12 4.27 13.78
N ILE A 567 18.57 4.29 12.58
CA ILE A 567 17.61 5.33 12.18
C ILE A 567 16.31 4.66 11.78
N LEU A 568 15.23 5.03 12.46
CA LEU A 568 13.88 4.62 12.07
C LEU A 568 13.14 5.79 11.43
N ILE A 569 12.73 5.61 10.19
CA ILE A 569 11.96 6.59 9.42
C ILE A 569 10.50 6.14 9.41
N ILE A 570 9.60 6.98 9.91
CA ILE A 570 8.16 6.69 9.97
C ILE A 570 7.42 7.71 9.12
N VAL A 571 6.64 7.22 8.15
CA VAL A 571 5.72 8.02 7.32
C VAL A 571 4.30 7.67 7.74
N ASP A 572 3.56 8.62 8.33
CA ASP A 572 2.19 8.38 8.81
C ASP A 572 1.18 8.25 7.66
N GLU A 573 1.31 9.07 6.61
CA GLU A 573 0.40 9.01 5.46
C GLU A 573 1.18 9.10 4.14
N LEU A 574 1.51 7.93 3.60
CA LEU A 574 2.21 7.83 2.33
C LEU A 574 1.40 8.40 1.15
N ALA A 575 0.07 8.27 1.19
CA ALA A 575 -0.79 8.75 0.12
C ALA A 575 -0.61 10.25 -0.17
N ASP A 576 -0.44 11.07 0.87
CA ASP A 576 -0.31 12.50 0.72
C ASP A 576 1.06 12.89 0.11
N LEU A 577 2.11 12.10 0.35
CA LEU A 577 3.41 12.25 -0.31
C LEU A 577 3.35 11.83 -1.78
N MET A 578 2.71 10.70 -2.08
CA MET A 578 2.56 10.18 -3.45
C MET A 578 1.74 11.11 -4.35
N MET A 579 0.86 11.95 -3.78
CA MET A 579 0.11 12.95 -4.54
C MET A 579 0.98 14.12 -5.04
N VAL A 580 2.08 14.42 -4.36
CA VAL A 580 2.92 15.60 -4.63
C VAL A 580 4.16 15.24 -5.46
N ALA A 581 4.86 14.16 -5.10
CA ALA A 581 6.15 13.79 -5.69
C ALA A 581 6.29 12.27 -5.86
N SER A 582 5.30 11.61 -6.49
CA SER A 582 5.18 10.15 -6.56
C SER A 582 6.46 9.44 -7.01
N LYS A 583 7.08 9.89 -8.11
CA LYS A 583 8.26 9.22 -8.68
C LYS A 583 9.47 9.30 -7.77
N GLU A 584 9.74 10.49 -7.22
CA GLU A 584 10.90 10.74 -6.35
C GLU A 584 10.75 9.97 -5.03
N ILE A 585 9.56 10.03 -4.42
CA ILE A 585 9.26 9.31 -3.17
C ILE A 585 9.38 7.79 -3.39
N GLU A 586 8.81 7.26 -4.47
CA GLU A 586 8.91 5.83 -4.78
C GLU A 586 10.35 5.38 -5.01
N GLU A 587 11.16 6.19 -5.70
CA GLU A 587 12.59 5.92 -5.94
C GLU A 587 13.38 5.89 -4.63
N TYR A 588 13.21 6.92 -3.76
CA TYR A 588 13.93 6.97 -2.48
C TYR A 588 13.53 5.81 -1.56
N ILE A 589 12.24 5.50 -1.46
CA ILE A 589 11.74 4.36 -0.70
C ILE A 589 12.34 3.05 -1.23
N ALA A 590 12.36 2.85 -2.55
CA ALA A 590 12.90 1.65 -3.15
C ALA A 590 14.41 1.50 -2.86
N ARG A 591 15.21 2.57 -2.99
CA ARG A 591 16.65 2.57 -2.68
C ARG A 591 16.91 2.24 -1.21
N LEU A 592 16.18 2.88 -0.30
CA LEU A 592 16.27 2.60 1.14
C LEU A 592 15.87 1.16 1.44
N ALA A 593 14.71 0.71 0.95
CA ALA A 593 14.21 -0.64 1.25
C ALA A 593 15.14 -1.76 0.73
N GLN A 594 15.88 -1.52 -0.35
CA GLN A 594 16.83 -2.49 -0.91
C GLN A 594 18.14 -2.56 -0.15
N LYS A 595 18.64 -1.45 0.40
CA LYS A 595 20.01 -1.36 0.89
C LYS A 595 20.14 -0.93 2.36
N ALA A 596 19.16 -0.26 2.95
CA ALA A 596 19.32 0.42 4.24
C ALA A 596 19.48 -0.51 5.45
N ARG A 597 19.11 -1.80 5.34
CA ARG A 597 19.20 -2.77 6.44
C ARG A 597 20.60 -2.87 7.04
N ALA A 598 21.63 -3.04 6.22
CA ALA A 598 23.01 -3.15 6.69
C ALA A 598 23.55 -1.82 7.26
N ALA A 599 23.01 -0.68 6.77
CA ALA A 599 23.32 0.64 7.31
C ALA A 599 22.59 0.95 8.64
N GLY A 600 21.76 0.02 9.15
CA GLY A 600 20.97 0.22 10.36
C GLY A 600 19.83 1.24 10.19
N MET A 601 19.30 1.35 9.00
CA MET A 601 18.20 2.28 8.69
C MET A 601 16.95 1.50 8.32
N HIS A 602 15.82 1.89 8.88
CA HIS A 602 14.56 1.15 8.81
C HIS A 602 13.42 2.07 8.40
N LEU A 603 12.41 1.54 7.68
CA LEU A 603 11.24 2.26 7.23
C LEU A 603 9.96 1.66 7.81
N ILE A 604 9.08 2.51 8.33
CA ILE A 604 7.67 2.21 8.54
C ILE A 604 6.86 3.15 7.64
N LEU A 605 6.21 2.57 6.63
CA LEU A 605 5.33 3.30 5.73
C LEU A 605 3.88 3.04 6.13
N ALA A 606 3.15 4.08 6.47
CA ALA A 606 1.75 3.93 6.82
C ALA A 606 0.83 4.69 5.87
N THR A 607 -0.42 4.19 5.69
CA THR A 607 -1.44 4.87 4.90
C THR A 607 -2.85 4.46 5.32
N GLN A 608 -3.78 5.42 5.26
CA GLN A 608 -5.22 5.19 5.40
C GLN A 608 -5.92 4.97 4.06
N ARG A 609 -5.18 5.10 2.93
CA ARG A 609 -5.69 4.93 1.57
C ARG A 609 -5.01 3.75 0.88
N PRO A 610 -5.46 2.52 1.10
CA PRO A 610 -4.86 1.32 0.54
C PRO A 610 -5.22 1.13 -0.94
N SER A 611 -4.86 2.10 -1.80
CA SER A 611 -5.04 2.04 -3.25
C SER A 611 -3.75 1.61 -3.96
N VAL A 612 -3.88 1.09 -5.18
CA VAL A 612 -2.73 0.62 -5.99
C VAL A 612 -1.80 1.79 -6.37
N ASP A 613 -2.34 3.00 -6.48
CA ASP A 613 -1.56 4.22 -6.77
C ASP A 613 -0.68 4.66 -5.58
N VAL A 614 -0.99 4.22 -4.37
CA VAL A 614 -0.24 4.51 -3.13
C VAL A 614 0.66 3.34 -2.76
N ILE A 615 0.10 2.13 -2.71
CA ILE A 615 0.83 0.89 -2.43
C ILE A 615 1.18 0.24 -3.77
N THR A 616 2.20 0.79 -4.44
CA THR A 616 2.61 0.36 -5.77
C THR A 616 3.27 -1.03 -5.76
N GLY A 617 3.41 -1.62 -6.95
CA GLY A 617 4.14 -2.88 -7.10
C GLY A 617 5.60 -2.79 -6.62
N THR A 618 6.27 -1.66 -6.87
CA THR A 618 7.65 -1.39 -6.41
C THR A 618 7.76 -1.38 -4.89
N ILE A 619 6.83 -0.70 -4.20
CA ILE A 619 6.79 -0.65 -2.73
C ILE A 619 6.56 -2.05 -2.16
N LYS A 620 5.58 -2.79 -2.70
CA LYS A 620 5.27 -4.16 -2.23
C LYS A 620 6.41 -5.15 -2.42
N ALA A 621 7.14 -5.05 -3.53
CA ALA A 621 8.28 -5.91 -3.82
C ALA A 621 9.46 -5.70 -2.86
N ASN A 622 9.65 -4.46 -2.38
CA ASN A 622 10.77 -4.10 -1.52
C ASN A 622 10.41 -4.11 -0.02
N ILE A 623 9.12 -4.04 0.33
CA ILE A 623 8.61 -4.09 1.71
C ILE A 623 7.64 -5.28 1.86
N PRO A 624 8.19 -6.49 2.10
CA PRO A 624 7.38 -7.70 2.16
C PRO A 624 6.63 -7.89 3.49
N SER A 625 7.10 -7.26 4.60
CA SER A 625 6.43 -7.34 5.90
C SER A 625 5.32 -6.31 6.01
N ARG A 626 4.13 -6.74 6.43
CA ARG A 626 2.93 -5.91 6.35
C ARG A 626 2.02 -6.08 7.57
N ILE A 627 1.37 -5.00 7.94
CA ILE A 627 0.27 -4.98 8.90
C ILE A 627 -0.95 -4.40 8.17
N ALA A 628 -2.05 -5.15 8.18
CA ALA A 628 -3.33 -4.66 7.71
C ALA A 628 -4.30 -4.55 8.87
N PHE A 629 -4.76 -3.35 9.15
CA PHE A 629 -5.93 -3.08 9.98
C PHE A 629 -7.22 -3.26 9.20
N ALA A 630 -8.37 -3.10 9.84
CA ALA A 630 -9.67 -3.20 9.20
C ALA A 630 -9.78 -2.26 7.98
N VAL A 631 -10.30 -2.79 6.88
CA VAL A 631 -10.55 -2.08 5.62
C VAL A 631 -11.98 -2.30 5.15
N ALA A 632 -12.45 -1.44 4.24
CA ALA A 632 -13.84 -1.47 3.78
C ALA A 632 -14.14 -2.63 2.80
N SER A 633 -13.14 -3.11 2.07
CA SER A 633 -13.35 -4.10 1.01
C SER A 633 -12.25 -5.16 0.94
N SER A 634 -12.59 -6.32 0.35
CA SER A 634 -11.60 -7.37 0.05
C SER A 634 -10.57 -6.94 -1.01
N VAL A 635 -10.87 -5.90 -1.82
CA VAL A 635 -9.94 -5.33 -2.78
C VAL A 635 -8.84 -4.58 -2.03
N ASP A 636 -9.19 -3.78 -1.03
CA ASP A 636 -8.24 -3.05 -0.19
C ASP A 636 -7.33 -4.04 0.57
N SER A 637 -7.93 -5.13 1.12
CA SER A 637 -7.17 -6.19 1.77
C SER A 637 -6.13 -6.81 0.83
N ARG A 638 -6.52 -7.12 -0.42
CA ARG A 638 -5.58 -7.64 -1.42
C ARG A 638 -4.53 -6.62 -1.82
N THR A 639 -4.85 -5.35 -1.86
CA THR A 639 -3.86 -4.29 -2.13
C THR A 639 -2.77 -4.27 -1.08
N ILE A 640 -3.10 -4.51 0.20
CA ILE A 640 -2.14 -4.52 1.30
C ILE A 640 -1.43 -5.88 1.41
N LEU A 641 -2.19 -6.98 1.53
CA LEU A 641 -1.70 -8.31 1.93
C LEU A 641 -1.53 -9.29 0.77
N ASP A 642 -1.92 -8.93 -0.45
CA ASP A 642 -2.08 -9.81 -1.62
C ASP A 642 -3.14 -10.92 -1.41
N MET A 643 -3.92 -10.85 -0.31
CA MET A 643 -5.00 -11.76 0.03
C MET A 643 -6.16 -11.05 0.73
N SER A 644 -7.35 -11.66 0.72
CA SER A 644 -8.50 -11.18 1.47
C SER A 644 -8.39 -11.55 2.96
N GLY A 645 -9.11 -10.83 3.83
CA GLY A 645 -9.20 -11.11 5.26
C GLY A 645 -9.22 -9.86 6.14
N ALA A 646 -8.58 -8.76 5.75
CA ALA A 646 -8.59 -7.52 6.53
C ALA A 646 -9.96 -6.82 6.52
N GLU A 647 -10.82 -7.12 5.53
CA GLU A 647 -12.21 -6.66 5.50
C GLU A 647 -13.11 -7.33 6.56
N LYS A 648 -12.62 -8.38 7.21
CA LYS A 648 -13.32 -9.10 8.29
C LYS A 648 -12.81 -8.77 9.68
N LEU A 649 -11.94 -7.76 9.79
CA LEU A 649 -11.41 -7.29 11.06
C LEU A 649 -12.40 -6.35 11.74
N LEU A 650 -12.36 -6.35 13.08
CA LEU A 650 -13.32 -5.63 13.92
C LEU A 650 -12.99 -4.14 14.12
N GLY A 651 -11.84 -3.67 13.61
CA GLY A 651 -11.32 -2.33 13.87
C GLY A 651 -10.76 -2.17 15.30
N LYS A 652 -10.46 -0.92 15.71
CA LYS A 652 -9.94 -0.59 17.06
C LYS A 652 -8.72 -1.41 17.47
N GLY A 653 -7.75 -1.57 16.58
CA GLY A 653 -6.52 -2.30 16.83
C GLY A 653 -6.51 -3.76 16.39
N ASP A 654 -7.64 -4.32 15.96
CA ASP A 654 -7.67 -5.65 15.36
C ASP A 654 -6.96 -5.64 14.02
N MET A 655 -5.91 -6.43 13.83
CA MET A 655 -5.03 -6.39 12.68
C MET A 655 -4.60 -7.79 12.23
N LEU A 656 -4.17 -7.86 10.97
CA LEU A 656 -3.45 -9.00 10.41
C LEU A 656 -1.97 -8.64 10.25
N PHE A 657 -1.11 -9.31 10.98
CA PHE A 657 0.33 -9.17 10.93
C PHE A 657 0.94 -10.23 10.01
N TYR A 658 1.63 -9.77 8.97
CA TYR A 658 2.20 -10.63 7.94
C TYR A 658 3.69 -10.32 7.71
N PRO A 659 4.59 -10.78 8.57
CA PRO A 659 6.03 -10.69 8.33
C PRO A 659 6.44 -11.67 7.22
N SER A 660 7.48 -11.34 6.48
CA SER A 660 7.98 -12.14 5.34
C SER A 660 8.31 -13.60 5.69
N LYS A 661 8.63 -13.88 6.94
CA LYS A 661 8.93 -15.23 7.44
C LYS A 661 7.70 -16.13 7.68
N TYR A 662 6.49 -15.57 7.68
CA TYR A 662 5.27 -16.34 7.96
C TYR A 662 4.57 -16.74 6.63
N PRO A 663 4.09 -17.99 6.51
CA PRO A 663 3.36 -18.42 5.31
C PRO A 663 1.96 -17.83 5.21
N LYS A 664 1.38 -17.36 6.33
CA LYS A 664 0.08 -16.71 6.43
C LYS A 664 0.13 -15.61 7.47
N PRO A 665 -0.72 -14.56 7.35
CA PRO A 665 -0.84 -13.53 8.35
C PRO A 665 -1.41 -14.08 9.66
N LYS A 666 -0.92 -13.56 10.79
CA LYS A 666 -1.42 -13.84 12.13
C LYS A 666 -2.35 -12.72 12.58
N ARG A 667 -3.52 -13.05 13.12
CA ARG A 667 -4.44 -12.06 13.69
C ARG A 667 -3.97 -11.65 15.08
N ILE A 668 -3.93 -10.36 15.35
CA ILE A 668 -3.44 -9.77 16.59
C ILE A 668 -4.38 -8.66 17.00
N GLN A 669 -4.70 -8.59 18.29
CA GLN A 669 -5.27 -7.39 18.89
C GLN A 669 -4.13 -6.46 19.28
N GLY A 670 -4.04 -5.33 18.61
CA GLY A 670 -2.98 -4.34 18.79
C GLY A 670 -2.95 -3.70 20.17
N ALA A 671 -1.76 -3.27 20.57
CA ALA A 671 -1.55 -2.49 21.77
C ALA A 671 -2.35 -1.19 21.72
N PHE A 672 -2.92 -0.80 22.86
CA PHE A 672 -3.61 0.47 23.03
C PHE A 672 -2.79 1.38 23.94
N ILE A 673 -2.62 2.61 23.49
CA ILE A 673 -2.10 3.74 24.27
C ILE A 673 -3.00 4.95 24.00
N GLY A 674 -3.37 5.68 25.05
CA GLY A 674 -4.18 6.89 24.95
C GLY A 674 -3.30 8.13 24.69
N ASP A 675 -3.89 9.18 24.09
CA ASP A 675 -3.18 10.42 23.76
C ASP A 675 -2.57 11.07 25.02
N ASN A 676 -3.30 11.09 26.14
CA ASN A 676 -2.81 11.59 27.42
C ASN A 676 -1.60 10.80 27.96
N GLU A 677 -1.49 9.51 27.67
CA GLU A 677 -0.34 8.68 28.06
C GLU A 677 0.87 9.06 27.21
N VAL A 678 0.67 9.25 25.89
CA VAL A 678 1.72 9.72 24.99
C VAL A 678 2.26 11.07 25.44
N GLU A 679 1.38 12.04 25.75
CA GLU A 679 1.76 13.35 26.23
C GLU A 679 2.59 13.25 27.53
N ARG A 680 2.14 12.49 28.52
CA ARG A 680 2.89 12.28 29.79
C ARG A 680 4.30 11.73 29.58
N VAL A 681 4.43 10.72 28.69
CA VAL A 681 5.73 10.12 28.38
C VAL A 681 6.63 11.12 27.65
N VAL A 682 6.09 11.82 26.65
CA VAL A 682 6.83 12.83 25.88
C VAL A 682 7.29 13.99 26.77
N ASP A 683 6.42 14.50 27.63
CA ASP A 683 6.75 15.61 28.54
C ASP A 683 7.81 15.17 29.55
N PHE A 684 7.71 13.94 30.08
CA PHE A 684 8.76 13.40 30.95
C PHE A 684 10.11 13.36 30.25
N VAL A 685 10.16 12.86 29.02
CA VAL A 685 11.40 12.72 28.26
C VAL A 685 12.00 14.08 27.90
N LYS A 686 11.17 15.06 27.51
CA LYS A 686 11.62 16.43 27.23
C LYS A 686 12.19 17.15 28.46
N ASN A 687 11.53 16.98 29.60
CA ASN A 687 11.90 17.71 30.82
C ASN A 687 13.12 17.12 31.52
N ASN A 688 13.39 15.82 31.35
CA ASN A 688 14.48 15.13 32.05
C ASN A 688 15.70 14.85 31.17
N ASN A 689 15.64 15.21 29.87
CA ASN A 689 16.73 14.98 28.94
C ASN A 689 17.01 16.25 28.13
N GLU A 690 18.22 16.80 28.22
CA GLU A 690 18.60 17.96 27.42
C GLU A 690 18.63 17.63 25.92
N THR A 691 17.92 18.40 25.14
CA THR A 691 18.01 18.36 23.68
C THR A 691 19.16 19.22 23.20
N LYS A 692 20.33 18.63 22.91
CA LYS A 692 21.40 19.34 22.20
C LYS A 692 21.05 19.38 20.70
N ASN A 693 20.53 20.52 20.22
CA ASN A 693 20.10 20.80 18.84
C ASN A 693 21.23 20.86 17.79
N HIS A 694 22.35 20.15 18.00
CA HIS A 694 23.49 20.21 17.07
C HIS A 694 23.33 19.42 15.77
N VAL A 695 22.46 18.41 15.74
CA VAL A 695 22.21 17.61 14.52
C VAL A 695 21.15 18.25 13.65
N GLU A 696 20.17 18.90 14.27
CA GLU A 696 19.08 19.62 13.59
C GLU A 696 19.60 20.68 12.62
N SER A 697 20.55 21.53 13.08
CA SER A 697 21.12 22.59 12.25
C SER A 697 21.86 22.05 11.02
N LYS A 698 22.55 20.92 11.14
CA LYS A 698 23.28 20.28 10.02
C LYS A 698 22.36 19.65 8.98
N ILE A 699 21.28 18.98 9.43
CA ILE A 699 20.30 18.36 8.51
C ILE A 699 19.43 19.42 7.84
N GLU A 700 18.95 20.41 8.59
CA GLU A 700 18.22 21.55 8.02
C GLU A 700 19.07 22.37 7.06
N GLN A 701 20.35 22.54 7.37
CA GLN A 701 21.30 23.22 6.51
C GLN A 701 21.60 22.41 5.25
N ALA A 702 21.79 21.08 5.35
CA ALA A 702 21.94 20.18 4.19
C ALA A 702 20.68 20.13 3.32
N ILE A 703 19.49 20.20 3.91
CA ILE A 703 18.21 20.31 3.18
C ILE A 703 18.11 21.67 2.48
N LYS A 704 18.51 22.76 3.15
CA LYS A 704 18.57 24.12 2.58
C LYS A 704 19.61 24.22 1.47
N ASP A 705 20.82 23.69 1.69
CA ASP A 705 21.92 23.72 0.72
C ASP A 705 21.62 22.87 -0.52
N LYS A 706 20.96 21.72 -0.37
CA LYS A 706 20.47 20.95 -1.52
C LYS A 706 19.38 21.68 -2.30
N LYS A 707 18.47 22.36 -1.60
CA LYS A 707 17.46 23.19 -2.26
C LYS A 707 18.11 24.32 -3.06
N VAL A 708 19.11 24.98 -2.49
CA VAL A 708 19.90 26.04 -3.15
C VAL A 708 20.73 25.47 -4.31
N LYS A 709 21.32 24.26 -4.17
CA LYS A 709 22.04 23.61 -5.29
C LYS A 709 21.11 23.16 -6.41
N ILE A 710 19.93 22.61 -6.11
CA ILE A 710 18.96 22.20 -7.15
C ILE A 710 18.36 23.43 -7.84
N ASP A 711 18.14 24.52 -7.11
CA ASP A 711 17.66 25.78 -7.66
C ASP A 711 18.77 26.54 -8.42
N ASN A 712 20.06 26.34 -8.07
CA ASN A 712 21.22 27.02 -8.65
C ASN A 712 22.02 26.19 -9.67
N GLU A 713 21.79 24.87 -9.82
CA GLU A 713 22.40 24.13 -10.92
C GLU A 713 21.77 24.58 -12.25
N LYS A 714 22.47 25.42 -12.97
CA LYS A 714 22.10 25.77 -14.36
C LYS A 714 22.00 24.49 -15.18
N ASP A 715 20.89 24.32 -15.87
CA ASP A 715 20.74 23.19 -16.79
C ASP A 715 21.89 23.20 -17.80
N PRO A 716 22.56 22.08 -18.12
CA PRO A 716 23.64 22.02 -19.11
C PRO A 716 23.30 22.65 -20.46
N LEU A 717 22.01 22.70 -20.81
CA LEU A 717 21.51 23.35 -22.03
C LEU A 717 21.06 24.80 -21.79
N PHE A 718 21.37 25.39 -20.63
CA PHE A 718 20.94 26.74 -20.31
C PHE A 718 21.59 27.77 -21.23
N LYS A 719 22.92 27.68 -21.48
CA LYS A 719 23.64 28.55 -22.45
C LYS A 719 23.02 28.45 -23.84
N ASP A 720 22.81 27.22 -24.33
CA ASP A 720 22.20 26.99 -25.66
C ASP A 720 20.78 27.57 -25.76
N ALA A 721 20.00 27.43 -24.66
CA ALA A 721 18.64 27.95 -24.60
C ALA A 721 18.60 29.48 -24.61
N VAL A 722 19.54 30.14 -23.89
CA VAL A 722 19.68 31.60 -23.87
C VAL A 722 20.08 32.12 -25.25
N GLU A 723 21.05 31.50 -25.91
CA GLU A 723 21.45 31.87 -27.30
C GLU A 723 20.29 31.73 -28.30
N LEU A 724 19.49 30.68 -28.17
CA LEU A 724 18.29 30.49 -29.03
C LEU A 724 17.25 31.59 -28.78
N VAL A 725 17.04 31.98 -27.51
CA VAL A 725 16.09 33.04 -27.19
C VAL A 725 16.56 34.39 -27.66
N ILE A 726 17.86 34.67 -27.62
CA ILE A 726 18.45 35.92 -28.14
C ILE A 726 18.31 35.97 -29.67
N ASN A 727 18.69 34.91 -30.37
CA ASN A 727 18.71 34.84 -31.82
C ASN A 727 17.32 34.90 -32.45
N ASP A 728 16.34 34.27 -31.87
CA ASP A 728 14.99 34.14 -32.45
C ASP A 728 13.97 35.08 -31.74
N GLU A 729 14.38 35.86 -30.75
CA GLU A 729 13.55 36.76 -29.94
C GLU A 729 12.27 36.14 -29.38
N GLN A 730 12.28 34.82 -29.16
CA GLN A 730 11.15 34.01 -28.72
C GLN A 730 11.46 33.23 -27.44
N ALA A 731 10.99 33.74 -26.32
CA ALA A 731 11.08 33.06 -25.02
C ALA A 731 9.76 32.37 -24.67
N SER A 732 9.61 31.09 -25.01
CA SER A 732 8.47 30.28 -24.57
C SER A 732 8.88 28.83 -24.28
N ILE A 733 8.21 28.19 -23.30
CA ILE A 733 8.47 26.78 -22.93
C ILE A 733 8.33 25.86 -24.15
N SER A 734 7.31 26.07 -24.98
CA SER A 734 7.05 25.26 -26.17
C SER A 734 8.13 25.46 -27.24
N TYR A 735 8.72 26.65 -27.34
CA TYR A 735 9.80 26.95 -28.27
C TYR A 735 11.09 26.24 -27.86
N ILE A 736 11.51 26.37 -26.60
CA ILE A 736 12.67 25.68 -26.02
C ILE A 736 12.54 24.16 -26.12
N GLN A 737 11.36 23.62 -25.75
CA GLN A 737 11.07 22.19 -25.87
C GLN A 737 11.30 21.67 -27.29
N ARG A 738 10.84 22.40 -28.29
CA ARG A 738 10.93 21.98 -29.71
C ARG A 738 12.35 22.11 -30.26
N LYS A 739 13.05 23.18 -29.92
CA LYS A 739 14.37 23.48 -30.47
C LYS A 739 15.45 22.59 -29.82
N LEU A 740 15.44 22.46 -28.52
CA LEU A 740 16.42 21.64 -27.76
C LEU A 740 16.00 20.18 -27.63
N LYS A 741 14.80 19.79 -28.11
CA LYS A 741 14.25 18.41 -28.02
C LYS A 741 14.20 17.88 -26.59
N VAL A 742 13.89 18.75 -25.62
CA VAL A 742 13.79 18.42 -24.19
C VAL A 742 12.33 18.22 -23.76
N GLY A 743 12.09 17.58 -22.60
CA GLY A 743 10.75 17.44 -22.04
C GLY A 743 10.17 18.78 -21.58
N TYR A 744 8.83 18.89 -21.51
CA TYR A 744 8.12 20.12 -21.12
C TYR A 744 8.58 20.66 -19.75
N SER A 745 8.75 19.79 -18.77
CA SER A 745 9.20 20.17 -17.40
C SER A 745 10.65 20.68 -17.38
N ARG A 746 11.54 20.12 -18.21
CA ARG A 746 12.92 20.61 -18.35
C ARG A 746 12.98 21.95 -19.06
N ALA A 747 12.22 22.11 -20.14
CA ALA A 747 12.09 23.38 -20.85
C ALA A 747 11.50 24.48 -19.93
N GLY A 748 10.52 24.11 -19.06
CA GLY A 748 9.96 24.99 -18.06
C GLY A 748 11.01 25.52 -17.08
N ARG A 749 11.83 24.62 -16.49
CA ARG A 749 12.93 25.03 -15.59
C ARG A 749 13.93 25.98 -16.25
N ILE A 750 14.34 25.69 -17.48
CA ILE A 750 15.27 26.55 -18.21
C ILE A 750 14.68 27.96 -18.41
N VAL A 751 13.40 28.05 -18.76
CA VAL A 751 12.70 29.33 -18.93
C VAL A 751 12.52 30.06 -17.60
N ASP A 752 12.24 29.34 -16.51
CA ASP A 752 12.12 29.92 -15.18
C ASP A 752 13.49 30.45 -14.65
N GLN A 753 14.59 29.72 -14.92
CA GLN A 753 15.94 30.19 -14.63
C GLN A 753 16.30 31.47 -15.40
N MET A 754 15.88 31.58 -16.68
CA MET A 754 16.06 32.83 -17.45
C MET A 754 15.27 33.99 -16.87
N GLU A 755 14.07 33.75 -16.32
CA GLU A 755 13.25 34.77 -15.66
C GLU A 755 13.90 35.23 -14.33
N GLU A 756 14.41 34.29 -13.54
CA GLU A 756 15.10 34.57 -12.26
C GLU A 756 16.37 35.40 -12.46
N MET A 757 17.11 35.12 -13.54
CA MET A 757 18.31 35.93 -13.90
C MET A 757 17.96 37.26 -14.59
N GLY A 758 16.66 37.53 -14.78
CA GLY A 758 16.19 38.79 -15.38
C GLY A 758 16.53 38.87 -16.88
N ILE A 759 16.81 37.76 -17.55
CA ILE A 759 17.07 37.73 -18.99
C ILE A 759 15.75 37.92 -19.74
N ILE A 760 14.67 37.32 -19.25
CA ILE A 760 13.33 37.42 -19.83
C ILE A 760 12.31 37.89 -18.80
N GLY A 761 11.22 38.46 -19.28
CA GLY A 761 10.12 38.97 -18.46
C GLY A 761 9.20 37.90 -17.93
N PRO A 762 8.30 38.26 -16.98
CA PRO A 762 7.36 37.35 -16.38
C PRO A 762 6.33 36.82 -17.37
N HIS A 763 5.68 35.71 -17.02
CA HIS A 763 4.69 35.03 -17.83
C HIS A 763 3.45 35.89 -18.12
N GLU A 764 3.22 36.24 -19.38
CA GLU A 764 2.10 37.05 -19.90
C GLU A 764 1.02 36.20 -20.61
N GLY A 765 0.66 35.06 -20.06
CA GLY A 765 -0.38 34.19 -20.63
C GLY A 765 0.11 33.37 -21.84
N SER A 766 -0.57 33.45 -23.00
CA SER A 766 -0.20 32.66 -24.18
C SER A 766 0.85 33.31 -25.09
N LYS A 767 1.35 34.50 -24.77
CA LYS A 767 2.34 35.19 -25.55
C LYS A 767 3.76 34.78 -25.14
N PRO A 768 4.74 34.77 -26.08
CA PRO A 768 6.16 34.62 -25.72
C PRO A 768 6.58 35.70 -24.72
N ARG A 769 7.46 35.35 -23.77
CA ARG A 769 8.00 36.30 -22.79
C ARG A 769 8.95 37.27 -23.50
N LYS A 770 9.00 38.51 -23.06
CA LYS A 770 9.86 39.52 -23.65
C LYS A 770 11.29 39.40 -23.16
N LEU A 771 12.26 39.58 -24.00
CA LEU A 771 13.66 39.74 -23.65
C LEU A 771 13.83 41.08 -22.91
N LEU A 772 14.47 41.10 -21.73
CA LEU A 772 14.65 42.25 -20.88
C LEU A 772 16.08 42.82 -20.97
N LYS A 773 17.07 42.04 -21.41
CA LYS A 773 18.49 42.41 -21.47
C LYS A 773 19.01 42.34 -22.91
N THR A 774 20.00 43.17 -23.20
CA THR A 774 20.71 43.19 -24.48
C THR A 774 21.68 42.01 -24.57
N LYS A 775 22.11 41.67 -25.78
CA LYS A 775 23.06 40.55 -26.02
C LYS A 775 24.36 40.76 -25.24
N GLU A 776 24.89 42.02 -25.19
CA GLU A 776 26.10 42.34 -24.48
C GLU A 776 25.97 42.21 -22.95
N GLU A 777 24.80 42.56 -22.37
CA GLU A 777 24.52 42.38 -20.94
C GLU A 777 24.35 40.88 -20.56
N ILE A 778 23.88 40.05 -21.49
CA ILE A 778 23.71 38.62 -21.25
C ILE A 778 25.06 37.88 -21.38
N ASP A 779 25.91 38.28 -22.33
CA ASP A 779 27.26 37.73 -22.50
C ASP A 779 28.13 37.99 -21.26
N ILE A 780 27.97 39.15 -20.59
CA ILE A 780 28.62 39.45 -19.30
C ILE A 780 28.11 38.50 -18.19
N ILE A 781 26.81 38.22 -18.14
CA ILE A 781 26.21 37.32 -17.13
C ILE A 781 26.62 35.84 -17.33
N LEU A 782 26.88 35.47 -18.58
CA LEU A 782 27.30 34.09 -18.94
C LEU A 782 28.82 33.94 -18.95
N GLY A 783 29.58 35.03 -18.99
CA GLY A 783 31.05 35.09 -19.08
C GLY A 783 31.81 35.14 -17.77
N ASP A 784 31.18 35.54 -16.67
CA ASP A 784 31.80 35.63 -15.33
C ASP A 784 32.05 34.30 -14.60
N GLU A 785 31.82 33.13 -15.24
CA GLU A 785 31.99 31.81 -14.62
C GLU A 785 33.19 31.01 -15.15
N ASP A 786 34.07 31.58 -16.01
CA ASP A 786 35.25 30.88 -16.52
C ASP A 786 36.57 31.42 -15.92
N GLU A 787 36.54 32.09 -14.73
CA GLU A 787 37.75 32.44 -13.95
C GLU A 787 37.83 31.71 -12.59
#